data_b7064fbe95079183efbdfa288fefef6b
#
_entry.id   b7064fbe95079183efbdfa288fefef6b
#
_cell.length_a   1.000
_cell.length_b   1.000
_cell.length_c   1.000
_cell.angle_alpha   90.00
_cell.angle_beta   90.00
_cell.angle_gamma   90.00
#
_symmetry.space_group_name_H-M   'P 1'
#
loop_
_entity.id
_entity.type
_entity.pdbx_description
1 polymer ?
#
loop_
_entity_poly.entity_id
_entity_poly.type
_entity_poly.pdbx_seq_one_letter_code
_entity_poly.pdbx_strand_id
1 'polypeptide(L)'
;MGLTKKSMGFNLKEREVYKDNESDIIIALMGNPNVGKSTIFNALTGLNQHTGNWTGKTVAKAIGKFNYNDEDFVLVDLPGTYSLSSDSKEEEIARDFICYSKPMVTVVVVDATSLERNLNLVLQITELTNNVVLCVNLIDEAEKKNICIDIEALEKELNIPVIKTSARSNNGLDKLVKCIYKYSIYNTILPNRIKYNDEIENSISVIKSYLDKIFENINTRWLSIKFLSDDKIYESLKENLNYDIYEDKTLLATIENEKSKFIDIKKEIIKKLVLESERIYIKSVTINNVNYNKRDRKIDKILTSKLTGIPIMLLLFGFIFWLTIVGANYPSELLSNVLFKFESILYNVLSYLNIPIWIKDPVVYGIYRTLAWVISVMLPPMAIFFPLFTLLEDSGYLPRIAFNMDNLFNKCSSNGKQSLTMCMGFGCNACGVVGSRIIDSKRERLIAILTNNFVPCNGRFPTLITLIAIFFTTSTITSSLLLVLLIMLGIIATLLVSKLLSKTILKGMPSSFILELPPYRKPQIGKVIVRSIFDRTLYVLGRAIVVAAPMGLVIWLLSNISINGISMLKNISDFLNPFANIFGLDGVIMLSFILGFPANEIVIPIAIMTYMQESMLTSLDISSLKLLLIDNGWTIITALSTMIFCLFHFPCGTTCLTIKKESGSIKWMILSIILPTIIGLTLCFIINILSYII
;
A
#
# COMPACT_ATOMS: atom_id res chain seq x y z
N MET A 1 -12.37 6.14 -22.43
CA MET A 1 -12.65 5.08 -23.40
C MET A 1 -13.65 4.13 -22.75
N GLY A 2 -14.83 4.00 -23.36
CA GLY A 2 -15.98 3.31 -22.81
C GLY A 2 -15.82 1.79 -22.85
N LEU A 3 -16.31 1.16 -21.80
CA LEU A 3 -16.47 -0.28 -21.68
C LEU A 3 -17.46 -0.77 -22.77
N THR A 4 -16.98 -1.55 -23.71
CA THR A 4 -17.81 -2.23 -24.68
C THR A 4 -18.36 -3.52 -24.07
N LYS A 5 -19.59 -3.90 -24.45
CA LYS A 5 -20.35 -5.10 -24.02
C LYS A 5 -19.62 -6.45 -24.22
N LYS A 6 -18.37 -6.46 -24.72
CA LYS A 6 -17.52 -7.65 -24.92
C LYS A 6 -16.66 -8.06 -23.71
N SER A 7 -16.74 -7.37 -22.57
CA SER A 7 -15.87 -7.61 -21.41
C SER A 7 -16.57 -8.31 -20.23
N MET A 8 -17.67 -8.99 -20.46
CA MET A 8 -18.35 -9.75 -19.39
C MET A 8 -18.42 -11.24 -19.77
N GLY A 9 -17.73 -12.06 -18.99
CA GLY A 9 -17.86 -13.50 -18.95
C GLY A 9 -16.65 -14.30 -19.48
N PHE A 10 -16.10 -15.14 -18.62
CA PHE A 10 -15.16 -16.19 -19.00
C PHE A 10 -15.98 -17.33 -19.62
N ASN A 11 -16.25 -17.26 -20.91
CA ASN A 11 -16.88 -18.36 -21.65
C ASN A 11 -15.83 -19.27 -22.28
N LEU A 12 -16.13 -20.56 -22.39
CA LEU A 12 -15.32 -21.58 -23.12
C LEU A 12 -14.88 -21.14 -24.53
N LYS A 13 -15.49 -20.11 -25.10
CA LYS A 13 -15.05 -19.42 -26.33
C LYS A 13 -13.73 -18.66 -26.21
N GLU A 14 -13.17 -18.43 -25.01
CA GLU A 14 -11.90 -17.73 -24.83
C GLU A 14 -10.66 -18.63 -25.09
N ARG A 15 -10.80 -19.93 -25.27
CA ARG A 15 -9.73 -20.78 -25.82
C ARG A 15 -9.29 -20.30 -27.21
N GLU A 16 -10.21 -19.75 -28.00
CA GLU A 16 -9.96 -19.20 -29.33
C GLU A 16 -9.25 -17.84 -29.30
N VAL A 17 -9.31 -17.10 -28.19
CA VAL A 17 -8.70 -15.75 -28.08
C VAL A 17 -7.19 -15.82 -27.82
N TYR A 18 -6.66 -16.94 -27.34
CA TYR A 18 -5.23 -17.12 -27.09
C TYR A 18 -4.48 -17.71 -28.29
N LYS A 19 -5.20 -18.26 -29.25
CA LYS A 19 -4.64 -18.88 -30.45
C LYS A 19 -4.94 -17.98 -31.66
N ASP A 20 -3.88 -17.54 -32.34
CA ASP A 20 -4.04 -16.97 -33.69
C ASP A 20 -4.27 -18.09 -34.72
N ASN A 21 -3.70 -19.29 -34.45
CA ASN A 21 -3.90 -20.51 -35.19
C ASN A 21 -4.34 -21.66 -34.28
N GLU A 22 -5.09 -22.63 -34.82
CA GLU A 22 -5.54 -23.82 -34.03
C GLU A 22 -4.33 -24.66 -33.53
N SER A 23 -3.18 -24.56 -34.16
CA SER A 23 -1.93 -25.27 -33.82
C SER A 23 -1.16 -24.63 -32.67
N ASP A 24 -1.47 -23.41 -32.23
CA ASP A 24 -0.72 -22.71 -31.16
C ASP A 24 -0.74 -23.49 -29.83
N ILE A 25 0.47 -23.75 -29.27
CA ILE A 25 0.64 -24.49 -28.02
C ILE A 25 0.63 -23.50 -26.84
N ILE A 26 -0.36 -23.62 -25.95
CA ILE A 26 -0.50 -22.73 -24.79
C ILE A 26 0.35 -23.23 -23.61
N ILE A 27 1.23 -22.36 -23.09
CA ILE A 27 2.07 -22.57 -21.92
C ILE A 27 1.70 -21.58 -20.83
N ALA A 28 1.47 -22.06 -19.61
CA ALA A 28 1.29 -21.22 -18.44
C ALA A 28 2.63 -20.99 -17.73
N LEU A 29 2.96 -19.72 -17.45
CA LEU A 29 4.10 -19.35 -16.61
C LEU A 29 3.60 -18.91 -15.23
N MET A 30 4.00 -19.62 -14.20
CA MET A 30 3.53 -19.40 -12.84
C MET A 30 4.69 -19.33 -11.84
N GLY A 31 4.47 -18.81 -10.64
CA GLY A 31 5.46 -18.76 -9.57
C GLY A 31 5.13 -17.70 -8.53
N ASN A 32 5.86 -17.73 -7.43
CA ASN A 32 5.74 -16.75 -6.38
C ASN A 32 6.10 -15.33 -6.88
N PRO A 33 5.66 -14.27 -6.22
CA PRO A 33 6.16 -12.92 -6.49
C PRO A 33 7.69 -12.85 -6.34
N ASN A 34 8.34 -12.05 -7.19
CA ASN A 34 9.79 -11.77 -7.15
C ASN A 34 10.75 -12.93 -7.45
N VAL A 35 10.30 -14.06 -7.93
CA VAL A 35 11.15 -15.20 -8.35
C VAL A 35 11.84 -15.01 -9.72
N GLY A 36 11.62 -13.85 -10.36
CA GLY A 36 12.18 -13.58 -11.71
C GLY A 36 11.30 -14.07 -12.86
N LYS A 37 10.01 -14.33 -12.63
CA LYS A 37 9.04 -14.79 -13.62
C LYS A 37 8.97 -13.88 -14.85
N SER A 38 8.80 -12.57 -14.67
CA SER A 38 8.76 -11.60 -15.76
C SER A 38 10.09 -11.48 -16.51
N THR A 39 11.22 -11.78 -15.87
CA THR A 39 12.52 -11.82 -16.53
C THR A 39 12.61 -13.00 -17.49
N ILE A 40 12.13 -14.18 -17.06
CA ILE A 40 12.04 -15.39 -17.92
C ILE A 40 11.06 -15.14 -19.05
N PHE A 41 9.89 -14.58 -18.78
CA PHE A 41 8.90 -14.23 -19.78
C PHE A 41 9.50 -13.33 -20.88
N ASN A 42 10.13 -12.23 -20.49
CA ASN A 42 10.75 -11.29 -21.44
C ASN A 42 11.92 -11.91 -22.22
N ALA A 43 12.70 -12.79 -21.57
CA ALA A 43 13.82 -13.46 -22.23
C ALA A 43 13.35 -14.48 -23.30
N LEU A 44 12.23 -15.16 -23.06
CA LEU A 44 11.65 -16.14 -24.00
C LEU A 44 10.89 -15.46 -25.14
N THR A 45 10.17 -14.38 -24.87
CA THR A 45 9.29 -13.71 -25.85
C THR A 45 9.96 -12.55 -26.61
N GLY A 46 11.23 -12.22 -26.30
CA GLY A 46 11.97 -11.14 -26.95
C GLY A 46 11.31 -9.76 -26.79
N LEU A 47 10.59 -9.51 -25.67
CA LEU A 47 9.78 -8.30 -25.41
C LEU A 47 8.56 -8.12 -26.34
N ASN A 48 8.26 -9.09 -27.18
CA ASN A 48 7.04 -9.12 -27.98
C ASN A 48 5.86 -9.57 -27.10
N GLN A 49 5.28 -8.64 -26.38
CA GLN A 49 4.20 -8.93 -25.44
C GLN A 49 2.97 -8.07 -25.70
N HIS A 50 1.81 -8.69 -25.58
CA HIS A 50 0.53 -7.99 -25.49
C HIS A 50 0.13 -7.87 -24.01
N THR A 51 0.06 -6.64 -23.51
CA THR A 51 -0.36 -6.37 -22.13
C THR A 51 -1.81 -5.92 -22.10
N GLY A 52 -2.57 -6.43 -21.14
CA GLY A 52 -3.96 -6.08 -20.91
C GLY A 52 -4.36 -6.39 -19.47
N ASN A 53 -5.64 -6.38 -19.21
CA ASN A 53 -6.17 -6.87 -17.93
C ASN A 53 -6.97 -8.15 -18.16
N TRP A 54 -6.97 -9.04 -17.17
CA TRP A 54 -7.83 -10.20 -17.16
C TRP A 54 -9.30 -9.77 -17.24
N THR A 55 -10.08 -10.46 -18.06
CA THR A 55 -11.48 -10.10 -18.36
C THR A 55 -12.29 -9.95 -17.07
N GLY A 56 -12.91 -8.79 -16.89
CA GLY A 56 -13.70 -8.49 -15.68
C GLY A 56 -12.90 -8.27 -14.38
N LYS A 57 -11.58 -8.39 -14.41
CA LYS A 57 -10.69 -8.26 -13.24
C LYS A 57 -9.63 -7.18 -13.48
N THR A 58 -9.20 -6.51 -12.41
CA THR A 58 -8.18 -5.42 -12.46
C THR A 58 -6.75 -5.93 -12.40
N VAL A 59 -6.50 -7.20 -12.71
CA VAL A 59 -5.20 -7.86 -12.68
C VAL A 59 -4.57 -7.80 -14.07
N ALA A 60 -3.29 -7.43 -14.12
CA ALA A 60 -2.55 -7.34 -15.37
C ALA A 60 -2.34 -8.74 -16.01
N LYS A 61 -2.49 -8.82 -17.31
CA LYS A 61 -2.29 -10.01 -18.15
C LYS A 61 -1.19 -9.70 -19.13
N ALA A 62 -0.20 -10.60 -19.27
CA ALA A 62 0.80 -10.53 -20.31
C ALA A 62 0.80 -11.84 -21.11
N ILE A 63 0.77 -11.72 -22.42
CA ILE A 63 0.84 -12.83 -23.37
C ILE A 63 1.98 -12.54 -24.33
N GLY A 64 2.83 -13.51 -24.57
CA GLY A 64 3.90 -13.41 -25.54
C GLY A 64 4.02 -14.68 -26.37
N LYS A 65 4.60 -14.58 -27.54
CA LYS A 65 4.85 -15.71 -28.44
C LYS A 65 6.32 -15.94 -28.62
N PHE A 66 6.71 -17.20 -28.79
CA PHE A 66 8.01 -17.61 -29.24
C PHE A 66 7.90 -18.85 -30.12
N ASN A 67 8.82 -19.01 -31.08
CA ASN A 67 8.90 -20.17 -31.95
C ASN A 67 10.08 -21.07 -31.55
N TYR A 68 9.88 -22.36 -31.62
CA TYR A 68 10.93 -23.35 -31.42
C TYR A 68 10.63 -24.63 -32.21
N ASN A 69 11.55 -25.07 -33.06
CA ASN A 69 11.42 -26.24 -33.96
C ASN A 69 10.14 -26.18 -34.82
N ASP A 70 9.90 -25.03 -35.45
CA ASP A 70 8.74 -24.77 -36.31
C ASP A 70 7.35 -24.83 -35.63
N GLU A 71 7.32 -24.91 -34.29
CA GLU A 71 6.10 -24.87 -33.50
C GLU A 71 5.95 -23.49 -32.81
N ASP A 72 4.74 -22.95 -32.82
CA ASP A 72 4.41 -21.67 -32.21
C ASP A 72 3.88 -21.87 -30.79
N PHE A 73 4.56 -21.26 -29.83
CA PHE A 73 4.21 -21.30 -28.41
C PHE A 73 3.62 -19.97 -27.95
N VAL A 74 2.50 -20.04 -27.27
CA VAL A 74 1.85 -18.90 -26.62
C VAL A 74 2.11 -18.98 -25.13
N LEU A 75 2.97 -18.11 -24.61
CA LEU A 75 3.31 -18.01 -23.21
C LEU A 75 2.37 -17.04 -22.50
N VAL A 76 1.65 -17.52 -21.49
CA VAL A 76 0.72 -16.72 -20.68
C VAL A 76 1.33 -16.52 -19.29
N ASP A 77 1.64 -15.24 -18.95
CA ASP A 77 2.17 -14.87 -17.64
C ASP A 77 1.02 -14.76 -16.63
N LEU A 78 0.94 -15.73 -15.72
CA LEU A 78 -0.05 -15.73 -14.65
C LEU A 78 0.38 -14.81 -13.50
N PRO A 79 -0.56 -14.23 -12.74
CA PRO A 79 -0.23 -13.44 -11.56
C PRO A 79 0.64 -14.21 -10.58
N GLY A 80 1.63 -13.53 -9.98
CA GLY A 80 2.47 -14.14 -8.94
C GLY A 80 1.66 -14.40 -7.68
N THR A 81 1.65 -15.65 -7.21
CA THR A 81 0.85 -16.08 -6.05
C THR A 81 1.67 -16.94 -5.09
N TYR A 82 1.29 -16.96 -3.82
CA TYR A 82 1.92 -17.83 -2.82
C TYR A 82 1.17 -19.13 -2.61
N SER A 83 -0.09 -19.17 -2.98
CA SER A 83 -0.97 -20.33 -2.87
C SER A 83 -2.06 -20.32 -3.94
N LEU A 84 -2.84 -21.38 -4.04
CA LEU A 84 -4.04 -21.51 -4.86
C LEU A 84 -5.32 -21.58 -4.00
N SER A 85 -5.31 -20.92 -2.84
CA SER A 85 -6.39 -21.01 -1.84
C SER A 85 -7.58 -20.11 -2.10
N SER A 86 -7.62 -19.35 -3.21
CA SER A 86 -8.70 -18.39 -3.56
C SER A 86 -8.93 -17.25 -2.55
N ASP A 87 -7.90 -16.93 -1.75
CA ASP A 87 -7.97 -15.84 -0.78
C ASP A 87 -7.75 -14.47 -1.45
N SER A 88 -7.10 -14.44 -2.61
CA SER A 88 -6.91 -13.25 -3.45
C SER A 88 -7.43 -13.46 -4.88
N LYS A 89 -7.68 -12.35 -5.59
CA LYS A 89 -8.12 -12.40 -7.01
C LYS A 89 -7.03 -12.96 -7.92
N GLU A 90 -5.78 -12.71 -7.59
CA GLU A 90 -4.61 -13.22 -8.28
C GLU A 90 -4.54 -14.76 -8.20
N GLU A 91 -4.77 -15.31 -7.00
CA GLU A 91 -4.81 -16.77 -6.78
C GLU A 91 -5.97 -17.42 -7.51
N GLU A 92 -7.14 -16.80 -7.48
CA GLU A 92 -8.34 -17.24 -8.19
C GLU A 92 -8.10 -17.30 -9.71
N ILE A 93 -7.54 -16.25 -10.30
CA ILE A 93 -7.24 -16.19 -11.75
C ILE A 93 -6.23 -17.27 -12.13
N ALA A 94 -5.14 -17.42 -11.38
CA ALA A 94 -4.10 -18.39 -11.68
C ALA A 94 -4.63 -19.83 -11.59
N ARG A 95 -5.40 -20.13 -10.56
CA ARG A 95 -6.08 -21.41 -10.37
C ARG A 95 -7.05 -21.72 -11.52
N ASP A 96 -7.95 -20.77 -11.80
CA ASP A 96 -9.01 -20.96 -12.82
C ASP A 96 -8.41 -21.12 -14.21
N PHE A 97 -7.35 -20.39 -14.54
CA PHE A 97 -6.66 -20.55 -15.82
C PHE A 97 -6.08 -21.98 -15.97
N ILE A 98 -5.37 -22.49 -14.98
CA ILE A 98 -4.78 -23.84 -15.05
C ILE A 98 -5.89 -24.89 -15.10
N CYS A 99 -6.94 -24.74 -14.30
CA CYS A 99 -8.04 -25.73 -14.19
C CYS A 99 -8.88 -25.81 -15.46
N TYR A 100 -9.27 -24.65 -16.00
CA TYR A 100 -10.28 -24.59 -17.07
C TYR A 100 -9.68 -24.37 -18.47
N SER A 101 -8.59 -23.60 -18.60
CA SER A 101 -7.94 -23.37 -19.91
C SER A 101 -6.97 -24.49 -20.31
N LYS A 102 -6.55 -25.36 -19.38
CA LYS A 102 -5.73 -26.56 -19.57
C LYS A 102 -4.50 -26.31 -20.45
N PRO A 103 -3.55 -25.49 -19.99
CA PRO A 103 -2.31 -25.31 -20.73
C PRO A 103 -1.61 -26.65 -20.96
N MET A 104 -0.94 -26.82 -22.10
CA MET A 104 -0.22 -28.06 -22.42
C MET A 104 0.91 -28.32 -21.43
N VAL A 105 1.59 -27.26 -20.98
CA VAL A 105 2.62 -27.31 -19.93
C VAL A 105 2.46 -26.10 -19.01
N THR A 106 2.60 -26.36 -17.68
CA THR A 106 2.69 -25.31 -16.67
C THR A 106 4.13 -25.22 -16.17
N VAL A 107 4.80 -24.11 -16.49
CA VAL A 107 6.15 -23.83 -15.99
C VAL A 107 6.05 -23.10 -14.67
N VAL A 108 6.55 -23.71 -13.60
CA VAL A 108 6.55 -23.11 -12.25
C VAL A 108 7.93 -22.57 -11.94
N VAL A 109 8.06 -21.26 -11.85
CA VAL A 109 9.31 -20.57 -11.54
C VAL A 109 9.45 -20.42 -10.02
N VAL A 110 10.56 -20.90 -9.49
CA VAL A 110 10.90 -20.83 -8.07
C VAL A 110 12.25 -20.14 -7.84
N ASP A 111 12.41 -19.51 -6.70
CA ASP A 111 13.66 -18.89 -6.28
C ASP A 111 14.55 -19.93 -5.58
N ALA A 112 15.73 -20.20 -6.14
CA ALA A 112 16.74 -21.09 -5.61
C ALA A 112 17.18 -20.71 -4.18
N THR A 113 17.10 -19.43 -3.82
CA THR A 113 17.53 -18.95 -2.49
C THR A 113 16.48 -19.09 -1.40
N SER A 114 15.21 -19.37 -1.80
CA SER A 114 14.05 -19.55 -0.91
C SER A 114 13.18 -20.73 -1.33
N LEU A 115 13.82 -21.83 -1.74
CA LEU A 115 13.17 -22.98 -2.36
C LEU A 115 12.12 -23.64 -1.46
N GLU A 116 12.40 -23.82 -0.16
CA GLU A 116 11.47 -24.43 0.82
C GLU A 116 10.07 -23.81 0.73
N ARG A 117 10.01 -22.49 0.71
CA ARG A 117 8.76 -21.75 0.67
C ARG A 117 8.06 -21.86 -0.68
N ASN A 118 8.85 -21.84 -1.76
CA ASN A 118 8.30 -21.92 -3.11
C ASN A 118 7.74 -23.30 -3.42
N LEU A 119 8.27 -24.38 -2.80
CA LEU A 119 7.78 -25.73 -2.95
C LEU A 119 6.31 -25.90 -2.52
N ASN A 120 5.81 -25.10 -1.60
CA ASN A 120 4.38 -25.11 -1.24
C ASN A 120 3.47 -24.85 -2.44
N LEU A 121 3.81 -23.88 -3.29
CA LEU A 121 3.06 -23.58 -4.50
C LEU A 121 3.23 -24.71 -5.54
N VAL A 122 4.46 -25.22 -5.70
CA VAL A 122 4.74 -26.35 -6.61
C VAL A 122 3.86 -27.54 -6.29
N LEU A 123 3.80 -27.94 -5.02
CA LEU A 123 2.98 -29.08 -4.57
C LEU A 123 1.48 -28.86 -4.82
N GLN A 124 0.98 -27.63 -4.67
CA GLN A 124 -0.42 -27.31 -4.99
C GLN A 124 -0.69 -27.40 -6.50
N ILE A 125 0.27 -27.00 -7.33
CA ILE A 125 0.13 -27.06 -8.79
C ILE A 125 0.19 -28.51 -9.27
N THR A 126 1.04 -29.35 -8.69
CA THR A 126 1.11 -30.79 -9.02
C THR A 126 -0.15 -31.55 -8.63
N GLU A 127 -0.91 -31.09 -7.64
CA GLU A 127 -2.25 -31.62 -7.36
C GLU A 127 -3.28 -31.19 -8.43
N LEU A 128 -3.12 -30.01 -9.03
CA LEU A 128 -4.07 -29.43 -9.98
C LEU A 128 -3.88 -29.97 -11.41
N THR A 129 -2.62 -30.04 -11.89
CA THR A 129 -2.27 -30.45 -13.26
C THR A 129 -1.12 -31.45 -13.28
N ASN A 130 -1.08 -32.28 -14.33
CA ASN A 130 -0.03 -33.28 -14.48
C ASN A 130 1.23 -32.74 -15.19
N ASN A 131 1.07 -31.90 -16.21
CA ASN A 131 2.19 -31.43 -17.03
C ASN A 131 2.87 -30.20 -16.41
N VAL A 132 3.71 -30.45 -15.40
CA VAL A 132 4.44 -29.41 -14.67
C VAL A 132 5.93 -29.49 -14.96
N VAL A 133 6.56 -28.36 -15.27
CA VAL A 133 8.02 -28.20 -15.38
C VAL A 133 8.49 -27.23 -14.32
N LEU A 134 9.40 -27.64 -13.46
CA LEU A 134 9.97 -26.78 -12.41
C LEU A 134 11.18 -26.03 -12.92
N CYS A 135 11.10 -24.70 -12.89
CA CYS A 135 12.20 -23.81 -13.26
C CYS A 135 12.81 -23.20 -12.00
N VAL A 136 13.97 -23.69 -11.57
CA VAL A 136 14.72 -23.18 -10.41
C VAL A 136 15.59 -22.03 -10.87
N ASN A 137 15.11 -20.81 -10.66
CA ASN A 137 15.75 -19.57 -11.09
C ASN A 137 16.65 -18.96 -10.00
N LEU A 138 17.46 -17.95 -10.35
CA LEU A 138 18.40 -17.28 -9.44
C LEU A 138 19.48 -18.22 -8.89
N ILE A 139 19.91 -19.20 -9.68
CA ILE A 139 20.96 -20.16 -9.30
C ILE A 139 22.29 -19.45 -9.01
N ASP A 140 22.62 -18.40 -9.77
CA ASP A 140 23.81 -17.57 -9.54
C ASP A 140 23.80 -16.86 -8.18
N GLU A 141 22.62 -16.53 -7.66
CA GLU A 141 22.48 -15.99 -6.30
C GLU A 141 22.59 -17.10 -5.23
N ALA A 142 22.03 -18.29 -5.50
CA ALA A 142 22.15 -19.43 -4.60
C ALA A 142 23.61 -19.89 -4.46
N GLU A 143 24.35 -19.97 -5.55
CA GLU A 143 25.79 -20.30 -5.54
C GLU A 143 26.62 -19.30 -4.75
N LYS A 144 26.38 -17.98 -4.93
CA LYS A 144 27.01 -16.92 -4.11
C LYS A 144 26.71 -17.07 -2.62
N LYS A 145 25.60 -17.70 -2.28
CA LYS A 145 25.15 -17.97 -0.92
C LYS A 145 25.63 -19.32 -0.42
N ASN A 146 26.39 -20.08 -1.22
CA ASN A 146 26.81 -21.46 -0.95
C ASN A 146 25.63 -22.40 -0.66
N ILE A 147 24.51 -22.19 -1.36
CA ILE A 147 23.35 -23.08 -1.35
C ILE A 147 23.50 -24.00 -2.52
N CYS A 148 23.69 -25.29 -2.28
CA CYS A 148 23.74 -26.33 -3.30
C CYS A 148 22.39 -27.01 -3.39
N ILE A 149 21.80 -27.06 -4.59
CA ILE A 149 20.53 -27.71 -4.86
C ILE A 149 20.79 -28.95 -5.72
N ASP A 150 20.40 -30.10 -5.17
CA ASP A 150 20.44 -31.37 -5.87
C ASP A 150 19.18 -31.52 -6.73
N ILE A 151 19.36 -31.37 -8.05
CA ILE A 151 18.28 -31.44 -9.03
C ILE A 151 17.74 -32.86 -9.16
N GLU A 152 18.62 -33.86 -9.14
CA GLU A 152 18.21 -35.26 -9.29
C GLU A 152 17.34 -35.71 -8.10
N ALA A 153 17.70 -35.24 -6.89
CA ALA A 153 16.86 -35.45 -5.72
C ALA A 153 15.51 -34.77 -5.85
N LEU A 154 15.44 -33.52 -6.34
CA LEU A 154 14.17 -32.80 -6.57
C LEU A 154 13.32 -33.50 -7.63
N GLU A 155 13.91 -33.89 -8.77
CA GLU A 155 13.20 -34.61 -9.82
C GLU A 155 12.62 -35.94 -9.31
N LYS A 156 13.40 -36.69 -8.50
CA LYS A 156 12.95 -37.96 -7.90
C LYS A 156 11.83 -37.78 -6.89
N GLU A 157 11.92 -36.76 -6.02
CA GLU A 157 10.90 -36.51 -4.99
C GLU A 157 9.60 -35.97 -5.59
N LEU A 158 9.66 -35.09 -6.59
CA LEU A 158 8.49 -34.49 -7.22
C LEU A 158 7.97 -35.30 -8.44
N ASN A 159 8.80 -36.13 -9.04
CA ASN A 159 8.57 -36.82 -10.30
C ASN A 159 8.16 -35.85 -11.45
N ILE A 160 8.82 -34.68 -11.54
CA ILE A 160 8.68 -33.69 -12.60
C ILE A 160 10.06 -33.24 -13.06
N PRO A 161 10.22 -32.78 -14.32
CA PRO A 161 11.48 -32.24 -14.80
C PRO A 161 11.83 -30.94 -14.07
N VAL A 162 13.12 -30.78 -13.72
CA VAL A 162 13.64 -29.64 -12.99
C VAL A 162 14.80 -29.00 -13.76
N ILE A 163 14.67 -27.74 -14.09
CA ILE A 163 15.67 -26.99 -14.87
C ILE A 163 16.27 -25.84 -14.05
N LYS A 164 17.60 -25.82 -13.91
CA LYS A 164 18.33 -24.69 -13.32
C LYS A 164 18.41 -23.53 -14.33
N THR A 165 18.08 -22.32 -13.88
CA THR A 165 18.16 -21.12 -14.69
C THR A 165 18.75 -19.94 -13.92
N SER A 166 19.38 -19.04 -14.67
CA SER A 166 19.68 -17.66 -14.26
C SER A 166 19.20 -16.75 -15.39
N ALA A 167 17.95 -16.32 -15.30
CA ALA A 167 17.29 -15.57 -16.36
C ALA A 167 18.02 -14.26 -16.70
N ARG A 168 18.70 -13.64 -15.75
CA ARG A 168 19.46 -12.40 -15.94
C ARG A 168 20.70 -12.61 -16.83
N SER A 169 21.32 -13.77 -16.79
CA SER A 169 22.49 -14.14 -17.59
C SER A 169 22.15 -15.04 -18.78
N ASN A 170 20.88 -15.27 -19.07
CA ASN A 170 20.34 -16.17 -20.08
C ASN A 170 20.84 -17.63 -19.94
N ASN A 171 21.33 -18.03 -18.76
CA ASN A 171 21.83 -19.38 -18.54
C ASN A 171 20.68 -20.34 -18.25
N GLY A 172 20.66 -21.50 -18.93
CA GLY A 172 19.67 -22.55 -18.75
C GLY A 172 18.34 -22.34 -19.48
N LEU A 173 18.11 -21.21 -20.15
CA LEU A 173 16.86 -20.94 -20.87
C LEU A 173 16.65 -21.88 -22.04
N ASP A 174 17.71 -22.19 -22.81
CA ASP A 174 17.64 -23.15 -23.95
C ASP A 174 17.23 -24.55 -23.47
N LYS A 175 17.72 -24.96 -22.29
CA LYS A 175 17.33 -26.25 -21.69
C LYS A 175 15.86 -26.21 -21.25
N LEU A 176 15.39 -25.08 -20.74
CA LEU A 176 13.99 -24.88 -20.36
C LEU A 176 13.08 -24.98 -21.58
N VAL A 177 13.41 -24.31 -22.69
CA VAL A 177 12.64 -24.38 -23.95
C VAL A 177 12.60 -25.80 -24.51
N LYS A 178 13.75 -26.50 -24.55
CA LYS A 178 13.81 -27.91 -24.96
C LYS A 178 12.94 -28.83 -24.12
N CYS A 179 12.92 -28.58 -22.82
CA CYS A 179 12.10 -29.33 -21.87
C CYS A 179 10.60 -29.05 -22.11
N ILE A 180 10.21 -27.78 -22.27
CA ILE A 180 8.84 -27.38 -22.59
C ILE A 180 8.37 -28.08 -23.88
N TYR A 181 9.16 -27.99 -24.97
CA TYR A 181 8.86 -28.62 -26.23
C TYR A 181 8.64 -30.12 -26.07
N LYS A 182 9.57 -30.83 -25.40
CA LYS A 182 9.49 -32.29 -25.18
C LYS A 182 8.19 -32.68 -24.49
N TYR A 183 7.79 -31.97 -23.45
CA TYR A 183 6.62 -32.31 -22.64
C TYR A 183 5.29 -31.74 -23.19
N SER A 184 5.33 -30.80 -24.12
CA SER A 184 4.15 -30.34 -24.83
C SER A 184 3.71 -31.31 -25.95
N ILE A 185 4.63 -32.05 -26.53
CA ILE A 185 4.33 -32.89 -27.73
C ILE A 185 4.38 -34.39 -27.40
N TYR A 186 5.37 -34.85 -26.63
CA TYR A 186 5.69 -36.26 -26.57
C TYR A 186 5.34 -36.99 -25.27
N ASN A 187 5.22 -36.33 -24.16
CA ASN A 187 5.12 -36.99 -22.85
C ASN A 187 4.10 -36.39 -21.89
N THR A 188 3.35 -37.25 -21.22
CA THR A 188 2.60 -36.94 -20.01
C THR A 188 3.46 -37.19 -18.79
N ILE A 189 3.51 -36.23 -17.88
CA ILE A 189 4.16 -36.36 -16.58
C ILE A 189 3.11 -36.78 -15.56
N LEU A 190 3.47 -37.71 -14.68
CA LEU A 190 2.64 -38.05 -13.51
C LEU A 190 3.37 -37.61 -12.24
N PRO A 191 3.16 -36.39 -11.76
CA PRO A 191 3.84 -35.90 -10.57
C PRO A 191 3.50 -36.74 -9.35
N ASN A 192 4.43 -36.81 -8.43
CA ASN A 192 4.17 -37.39 -7.10
C ASN A 192 3.20 -36.49 -6.35
N ARG A 193 2.05 -37.03 -5.95
CA ARG A 193 1.03 -36.31 -5.21
C ARG A 193 1.22 -36.48 -3.70
N ILE A 194 0.75 -35.50 -2.95
CA ILE A 194 0.81 -35.53 -1.49
C ILE A 194 -0.12 -36.63 -0.98
N LYS A 195 0.40 -37.48 -0.09
CA LYS A 195 -0.42 -38.40 0.68
C LYS A 195 -0.84 -37.76 2.00
N TYR A 196 -2.14 -37.53 2.13
CA TYR A 196 -2.73 -37.05 3.38
C TYR A 196 -2.91 -38.22 4.38
N ASN A 197 -3.48 -37.94 5.53
CA ASN A 197 -3.82 -38.98 6.50
C ASN A 197 -4.91 -39.88 5.91
N ASP A 198 -4.97 -41.14 6.34
CA ASP A 198 -5.91 -42.15 5.80
C ASP A 198 -7.37 -41.69 5.86
N GLU A 199 -7.77 -40.97 6.91
CA GLU A 199 -9.11 -40.40 7.05
C GLU A 199 -9.44 -39.37 5.95
N ILE A 200 -8.49 -38.45 5.65
CA ILE A 200 -8.63 -37.46 4.59
C ILE A 200 -8.63 -38.12 3.21
N GLU A 201 -7.72 -39.11 2.98
CA GLU A 201 -7.67 -39.84 1.70
C GLU A 201 -8.96 -40.63 1.45
N ASN A 202 -9.55 -41.23 2.50
CA ASN A 202 -10.86 -41.88 2.39
C ASN A 202 -11.96 -40.89 2.00
N SER A 203 -12.03 -39.73 2.65
CA SER A 203 -13.01 -38.69 2.31
C SER A 203 -12.81 -38.16 0.89
N ILE A 204 -11.56 -37.98 0.45
CA ILE A 204 -11.23 -37.61 -0.95
C ILE A 204 -11.74 -38.69 -1.91
N SER A 205 -11.52 -39.99 -1.60
CA SER A 205 -11.92 -41.10 -2.47
C SER A 205 -13.43 -41.19 -2.62
N VAL A 206 -14.18 -41.00 -1.54
CA VAL A 206 -15.66 -40.97 -1.54
C VAL A 206 -16.18 -39.84 -2.47
N ILE A 207 -15.73 -38.62 -2.25
CA ILE A 207 -16.18 -37.50 -3.08
C ILE A 207 -15.75 -37.69 -4.54
N LYS A 208 -14.50 -38.13 -4.77
CA LYS A 208 -13.95 -38.38 -6.09
C LYS A 208 -14.80 -39.35 -6.89
N SER A 209 -15.30 -40.43 -6.27
CA SER A 209 -16.13 -41.45 -6.93
C SER A 209 -17.43 -40.90 -7.51
N TYR A 210 -17.98 -39.83 -6.91
CA TYR A 210 -19.12 -39.09 -7.46
C TYR A 210 -18.70 -38.10 -8.58
N LEU A 211 -17.59 -37.40 -8.39
CA LEU A 211 -17.11 -36.40 -9.35
C LEU A 211 -16.62 -37.03 -10.66
N ASP A 212 -16.05 -38.20 -10.63
CA ASP A 212 -15.59 -38.98 -11.81
C ASP A 212 -16.76 -39.31 -12.76
N LYS A 213 -18.00 -39.33 -12.26
CA LYS A 213 -19.21 -39.55 -13.09
C LYS A 213 -19.74 -38.27 -13.73
N ILE A 214 -19.39 -37.12 -13.18
CA ILE A 214 -19.92 -35.82 -13.60
C ILE A 214 -18.91 -35.07 -14.47
N PHE A 215 -17.63 -35.15 -14.12
CA PHE A 215 -16.56 -34.39 -14.75
C PHE A 215 -15.48 -35.30 -15.36
N GLU A 216 -15.51 -35.45 -16.67
CA GLU A 216 -14.47 -36.19 -17.41
C GLU A 216 -13.18 -35.36 -17.61
N ASN A 217 -13.30 -34.08 -17.56
CA ASN A 217 -12.28 -33.13 -18.01
C ASN A 217 -11.55 -32.32 -16.93
N ILE A 218 -11.84 -32.55 -15.66
CA ILE A 218 -11.21 -31.85 -14.51
C ILE A 218 -10.52 -32.86 -13.63
N ASN A 219 -9.47 -32.40 -12.91
CA ASN A 219 -8.82 -33.24 -11.91
C ASN A 219 -9.77 -33.41 -10.68
N THR A 220 -10.47 -34.53 -10.66
CA THR A 220 -11.48 -34.82 -9.65
C THR A 220 -10.91 -35.01 -8.25
N ARG A 221 -9.64 -35.47 -8.11
CA ARG A 221 -8.93 -35.52 -6.83
C ARG A 221 -8.72 -34.11 -6.28
N TRP A 222 -8.18 -33.21 -7.09
CA TRP A 222 -7.99 -31.82 -6.69
C TRP A 222 -9.33 -31.15 -6.31
N LEU A 223 -10.36 -31.40 -7.11
CA LEU A 223 -11.69 -30.84 -6.85
C LEU A 223 -12.27 -31.36 -5.52
N SER A 224 -12.07 -32.65 -5.22
CA SER A 224 -12.47 -33.25 -3.92
C SER A 224 -11.77 -32.58 -2.74
N ILE A 225 -10.47 -32.33 -2.85
CA ILE A 225 -9.69 -31.60 -1.82
C ILE A 225 -10.25 -30.19 -1.64
N LYS A 226 -10.60 -29.52 -2.74
CA LYS A 226 -11.17 -28.16 -2.68
C LYS A 226 -12.57 -28.13 -2.06
N PHE A 227 -13.42 -29.08 -2.40
CA PHE A 227 -14.74 -29.21 -1.75
C PHE A 227 -14.66 -29.42 -0.24
N LEU A 228 -13.65 -30.11 0.24
CA LEU A 228 -13.41 -30.28 1.66
C LEU A 228 -12.88 -29.02 2.34
N SER A 229 -12.12 -28.17 1.63
CA SER A 229 -11.33 -27.07 2.23
C SER A 229 -11.77 -25.65 1.90
N ASP A 230 -12.57 -25.43 0.84
CA ASP A 230 -12.87 -24.11 0.30
C ASP A 230 -14.23 -24.02 -0.40
N ASP A 231 -15.20 -23.32 0.19
CA ASP A 231 -16.55 -23.19 -0.37
C ASP A 231 -16.61 -22.22 -1.57
N LYS A 232 -15.61 -21.38 -1.79
CA LYS A 232 -15.58 -20.47 -2.95
C LYS A 232 -15.44 -21.20 -4.29
N ILE A 233 -15.05 -22.48 -4.26
CA ILE A 233 -15.01 -23.30 -5.47
C ILE A 233 -16.38 -23.47 -6.13
N TYR A 234 -17.47 -23.39 -5.34
CA TYR A 234 -18.82 -23.52 -5.86
C TYR A 234 -19.19 -22.40 -6.85
N GLU A 235 -18.80 -21.15 -6.52
CA GLU A 235 -18.98 -20.00 -7.41
C GLU A 235 -18.15 -20.15 -8.70
N SER A 236 -16.90 -20.61 -8.57
CA SER A 236 -16.02 -20.83 -9.71
C SER A 236 -16.55 -21.91 -10.67
N LEU A 237 -17.15 -22.98 -10.17
CA LEU A 237 -17.76 -24.03 -11.00
C LEU A 237 -19.02 -23.50 -11.73
N LYS A 238 -19.83 -22.70 -11.05
CA LYS A 238 -21.00 -22.07 -11.64
C LYS A 238 -20.63 -21.08 -12.76
N GLU A 239 -19.60 -20.26 -12.53
CA GLU A 239 -19.14 -19.27 -13.51
C GLU A 239 -18.46 -19.91 -14.75
N ASN A 240 -17.63 -20.94 -14.55
CA ASN A 240 -16.79 -21.48 -15.62
C ASN A 240 -17.38 -22.70 -16.32
N LEU A 241 -18.22 -23.48 -15.66
CA LEU A 241 -18.79 -24.72 -16.19
C LEU A 241 -20.31 -24.73 -16.26
N ASN A 242 -20.96 -23.66 -15.82
CA ASN A 242 -22.42 -23.58 -15.66
C ASN A 242 -22.99 -24.73 -14.80
N TYR A 243 -22.20 -25.26 -13.85
CA TYR A 243 -22.61 -26.32 -12.94
C TYR A 243 -22.92 -25.74 -11.57
N ASP A 244 -24.19 -25.81 -11.16
CA ASP A 244 -24.62 -25.36 -9.85
C ASP A 244 -24.69 -26.53 -8.87
N ILE A 245 -23.74 -26.62 -7.94
CA ILE A 245 -23.65 -27.70 -6.97
C ILE A 245 -24.87 -27.77 -6.04
N TYR A 246 -25.59 -26.65 -5.85
CA TYR A 246 -26.80 -26.59 -5.01
C TYR A 246 -27.99 -27.33 -5.63
N GLU A 247 -27.94 -27.63 -6.93
CA GLU A 247 -28.96 -28.45 -7.62
C GLU A 247 -28.72 -29.94 -7.37
N ASP A 248 -27.48 -30.38 -7.10
CA ASP A 248 -27.14 -31.76 -6.81
C ASP A 248 -27.12 -32.04 -5.29
N LYS A 249 -28.31 -32.30 -4.76
CA LYS A 249 -28.50 -32.55 -3.31
C LYS A 249 -27.72 -33.75 -2.80
N THR A 250 -27.44 -34.75 -3.64
CA THR A 250 -26.74 -35.98 -3.23
C THR A 250 -25.26 -35.73 -3.06
N LEU A 251 -24.68 -35.00 -3.98
CA LEU A 251 -23.26 -34.58 -3.90
C LEU A 251 -23.05 -33.62 -2.73
N LEU A 252 -23.94 -32.63 -2.57
CA LEU A 252 -23.86 -31.66 -1.48
C LEU A 252 -23.93 -32.33 -0.11
N ALA A 253 -24.91 -33.23 0.10
CA ALA A 253 -25.02 -34.00 1.35
C ALA A 253 -23.79 -34.88 1.62
N THR A 254 -23.19 -35.49 0.58
CA THR A 254 -21.96 -36.25 0.70
C THR A 254 -20.78 -35.37 1.15
N ILE A 255 -20.62 -34.19 0.53
CA ILE A 255 -19.57 -33.24 0.90
C ILE A 255 -19.73 -32.78 2.35
N GLU A 256 -20.94 -32.39 2.76
CA GLU A 256 -21.22 -31.94 4.11
C GLU A 256 -20.97 -33.04 5.15
N ASN A 257 -21.36 -34.29 4.85
CA ASN A 257 -21.11 -35.42 5.72
C ASN A 257 -19.59 -35.71 5.88
N GLU A 258 -18.85 -35.71 4.78
CA GLU A 258 -17.40 -35.90 4.82
C GLU A 258 -16.69 -34.75 5.55
N LYS A 259 -17.14 -33.51 5.32
CA LYS A 259 -16.61 -32.30 5.97
C LYS A 259 -16.83 -32.28 7.49
N SER A 260 -17.99 -32.80 7.94
CA SER A 260 -18.36 -32.84 9.37
C SER A 260 -17.48 -33.78 10.21
N LYS A 261 -16.72 -34.68 9.59
CA LYS A 261 -15.78 -35.59 10.29
C LYS A 261 -14.57 -34.81 10.85
N PHE A 262 -14.29 -33.64 10.38
CA PHE A 262 -13.10 -32.86 10.73
C PHE A 262 -13.49 -31.53 11.41
N ILE A 263 -12.72 -31.14 12.42
CA ILE A 263 -12.89 -29.86 13.12
C ILE A 263 -12.39 -28.70 12.24
N ASP A 264 -11.25 -28.86 11.57
CA ASP A 264 -10.63 -27.84 10.70
C ASP A 264 -9.75 -28.53 9.62
N ILE A 265 -10.40 -29.11 8.63
CA ILE A 265 -9.71 -29.86 7.55
C ILE A 265 -8.77 -28.95 6.73
N LYS A 266 -9.13 -27.67 6.54
CA LYS A 266 -8.28 -26.70 5.82
C LYS A 266 -6.91 -26.58 6.49
N LYS A 267 -6.89 -26.49 7.81
CA LYS A 267 -5.66 -26.38 8.60
C LYS A 267 -4.81 -27.66 8.53
N GLU A 268 -5.42 -28.82 8.53
CA GLU A 268 -4.71 -30.10 8.42
C GLU A 268 -4.06 -30.28 7.04
N ILE A 269 -4.78 -29.94 5.97
CA ILE A 269 -4.27 -29.95 4.60
C ILE A 269 -3.06 -29.00 4.47
N ILE A 270 -3.17 -27.76 4.95
CA ILE A 270 -2.08 -26.79 4.90
C ILE A 270 -0.88 -27.27 5.72
N LYS A 271 -1.10 -27.79 6.92
CA LYS A 271 -0.03 -28.34 7.76
C LYS A 271 0.73 -29.45 7.07
N LYS A 272 0.03 -30.39 6.44
CA LYS A 272 0.65 -31.50 5.72
C LYS A 272 1.47 -31.02 4.52
N LEU A 273 0.96 -30.03 3.79
CA LEU A 273 1.62 -29.43 2.64
C LEU A 273 2.94 -28.74 3.04
N VAL A 274 2.94 -27.99 4.16
CA VAL A 274 4.15 -27.36 4.71
C VAL A 274 5.18 -28.41 5.15
N LEU A 275 4.76 -29.45 5.87
CA LEU A 275 5.66 -30.52 6.30
C LEU A 275 6.28 -31.26 5.12
N GLU A 276 5.52 -31.49 4.05
CA GLU A 276 6.02 -32.16 2.86
C GLU A 276 7.01 -31.28 2.09
N SER A 277 6.76 -29.99 1.97
CA SER A 277 7.71 -29.06 1.36
C SER A 277 9.03 -28.97 2.14
N GLU A 278 8.96 -28.95 3.47
CA GLU A 278 10.14 -29.00 4.34
C GLU A 278 10.91 -30.31 4.17
N ARG A 279 10.22 -31.47 4.09
CA ARG A 279 10.83 -32.79 3.86
C ARG A 279 11.61 -32.83 2.54
N ILE A 280 11.00 -32.34 1.45
CA ILE A 280 11.63 -32.30 0.13
C ILE A 280 12.83 -31.35 0.14
N TYR A 281 12.68 -30.18 0.77
CA TYR A 281 13.75 -29.21 0.90
C TYR A 281 14.97 -29.77 1.62
N ILE A 282 14.79 -30.42 2.78
CA ILE A 282 15.89 -31.01 3.57
C ILE A 282 16.64 -32.10 2.78
N LYS A 283 15.95 -32.85 1.93
CA LYS A 283 16.56 -33.86 1.09
C LYS A 283 17.33 -33.35 -0.11
N SER A 284 16.88 -32.21 -0.66
CA SER A 284 17.37 -31.69 -1.95
C SER A 284 18.31 -30.48 -1.82
N VAL A 285 18.40 -29.86 -0.64
CA VAL A 285 19.21 -28.64 -0.46
C VAL A 285 20.25 -28.85 0.64
N THR A 286 21.50 -28.59 0.30
CA THR A 286 22.63 -28.57 1.24
C THR A 286 23.18 -27.15 1.33
N ILE A 287 23.33 -26.66 2.57
CA ILE A 287 23.89 -25.33 2.83
C ILE A 287 25.28 -25.53 3.41
N ASN A 288 26.31 -25.29 2.60
CA ASN A 288 27.71 -25.51 3.00
C ASN A 288 28.26 -24.41 3.92
N ASN A 289 27.52 -23.31 4.12
CA ASN A 289 27.95 -22.23 4.99
C ASN A 289 27.03 -22.08 6.20
N VAL A 290 27.39 -22.73 7.32
CA VAL A 290 26.67 -22.65 8.60
C VAL A 290 26.61 -21.20 9.16
N ASN A 291 27.47 -20.30 8.68
CA ASN A 291 27.56 -18.90 9.11
C ASN A 291 26.75 -17.94 8.23
N TYR A 292 26.22 -18.43 7.09
CA TYR A 292 25.38 -17.64 6.22
C TYR A 292 24.09 -17.22 6.97
N ASN A 293 23.79 -15.93 6.94
CA ASN A 293 22.67 -15.31 7.66
C ASN A 293 22.72 -15.31 9.21
N LYS A 294 23.79 -15.81 9.87
CA LYS A 294 23.88 -15.68 11.35
C LYS A 294 23.79 -14.23 11.79
N ARG A 295 24.42 -13.31 11.04
CA ARG A 295 24.33 -11.87 11.31
C ARG A 295 22.93 -11.33 11.13
N ASP A 296 22.28 -11.64 9.99
CA ASP A 296 20.94 -11.17 9.67
C ASP A 296 19.92 -11.76 10.64
N ARG A 297 20.03 -13.04 10.99
CA ARG A 297 19.18 -13.68 12.01
C ARG A 297 19.36 -13.05 13.40
N LYS A 298 20.59 -12.69 13.79
CA LYS A 298 20.83 -11.98 15.06
C LYS A 298 20.19 -10.60 15.04
N ILE A 299 20.35 -9.86 13.94
CA ILE A 299 19.75 -8.54 13.77
C ILE A 299 18.21 -8.68 13.77
N ASP A 300 17.66 -9.64 13.03
CA ASP A 300 16.21 -9.88 12.99
C ASP A 300 15.68 -10.24 14.38
N LYS A 301 16.35 -11.11 15.13
CA LYS A 301 15.96 -11.47 16.51
C LYS A 301 15.85 -10.24 17.42
N ILE A 302 16.70 -9.23 17.22
CA ILE A 302 16.66 -7.96 17.98
C ILE A 302 15.55 -7.06 17.44
N LEU A 303 15.47 -6.89 16.11
CA LEU A 303 14.55 -5.94 15.48
C LEU A 303 13.10 -6.44 15.41
N THR A 304 12.85 -7.75 15.44
CA THR A 304 11.49 -8.33 15.43
C THR A 304 11.00 -8.74 16.83
N SER A 305 11.81 -8.59 17.85
CA SER A 305 11.40 -8.84 19.25
C SER A 305 10.51 -7.71 19.76
N LYS A 306 9.43 -8.05 20.45
CA LYS A 306 8.52 -7.05 21.07
C LYS A 306 9.23 -6.15 22.07
N LEU A 307 10.22 -6.69 22.81
CA LEU A 307 10.92 -5.97 23.88
C LEU A 307 11.96 -4.99 23.35
N THR A 308 12.65 -5.32 22.27
CA THR A 308 13.75 -4.51 21.71
C THR A 308 13.38 -3.83 20.40
N GLY A 309 12.59 -4.49 19.55
CA GLY A 309 12.24 -3.98 18.23
C GLY A 309 11.35 -2.73 18.28
N ILE A 310 10.37 -2.68 19.20
CA ILE A 310 9.48 -1.50 19.33
C ILE A 310 10.27 -0.28 19.85
N PRO A 311 11.09 -0.35 20.93
CA PRO A 311 11.92 0.78 21.35
C PRO A 311 12.90 1.25 20.27
N ILE A 312 13.57 0.34 19.56
CA ILE A 312 14.48 0.69 18.46
C ILE A 312 13.71 1.42 17.34
N MET A 313 12.55 0.94 16.99
CA MET A 313 11.68 1.58 16.00
C MET A 313 11.31 3.01 16.42
N LEU A 314 10.89 3.21 17.65
CA LEU A 314 10.52 4.53 18.18
C LEU A 314 11.72 5.48 18.21
N LEU A 315 12.89 5.01 18.66
CA LEU A 315 14.14 5.80 18.66
C LEU A 315 14.56 6.19 17.25
N LEU A 316 14.49 5.26 16.30
CA LEU A 316 14.86 5.53 14.91
C LEU A 316 13.93 6.56 14.26
N PHE A 317 12.61 6.40 14.42
CA PHE A 317 11.65 7.39 13.92
C PHE A 317 11.80 8.73 14.63
N GLY A 318 11.97 8.74 15.95
CA GLY A 318 12.25 9.95 16.70
C GLY A 318 13.49 10.68 16.18
N PHE A 319 14.56 9.95 15.87
CA PHE A 319 15.77 10.51 15.27
C PHE A 319 15.52 11.10 13.87
N ILE A 320 14.77 10.39 13.01
CA ILE A 320 14.42 10.86 11.66
C ILE A 320 13.57 12.14 11.74
N PHE A 321 12.57 12.18 12.62
CA PHE A 321 11.76 13.36 12.79
C PHE A 321 12.54 14.54 13.37
N TRP A 322 13.36 14.29 14.38
CA TRP A 322 14.24 15.31 14.92
C TRP A 322 15.16 15.89 13.84
N LEU A 323 15.83 15.02 13.07
CA LEU A 323 16.69 15.46 11.98
C LEU A 323 15.93 16.22 10.89
N THR A 324 14.70 15.81 10.60
CA THR A 324 13.84 16.48 9.61
C THR A 324 13.44 17.87 10.08
N ILE A 325 13.01 18.02 11.33
CA ILE A 325 12.53 19.30 11.88
C ILE A 325 13.71 20.26 12.06
N VAL A 326 14.76 19.82 12.78
CA VAL A 326 15.92 20.68 13.08
C VAL A 326 16.75 20.95 11.83
N GLY A 327 16.95 19.92 11.00
CA GLY A 327 17.74 20.05 9.76
C GLY A 327 17.06 20.90 8.68
N ALA A 328 15.72 21.00 8.71
CA ALA A 328 14.98 21.83 7.76
C ALA A 328 14.96 23.32 8.12
N ASN A 329 15.19 23.72 9.37
CA ASN A 329 15.05 25.09 9.82
C ASN A 329 15.94 26.07 9.01
N TYR A 330 17.24 25.80 8.96
CA TYR A 330 18.18 26.68 8.23
C TYR A 330 17.89 26.74 6.70
N PRO A 331 17.70 25.62 5.98
CA PRO A 331 17.31 25.65 4.58
C PRO A 331 15.97 26.36 4.33
N SER A 332 15.00 26.23 5.24
CA SER A 332 13.69 26.89 5.13
C SER A 332 13.83 28.41 5.27
N GLU A 333 14.60 28.87 6.24
CA GLU A 333 14.88 30.28 6.44
C GLU A 333 15.62 30.90 5.25
N LEU A 334 16.66 30.20 4.76
CA LEU A 334 17.41 30.65 3.59
C LEU A 334 16.49 30.73 2.35
N LEU A 335 15.71 29.72 2.11
CA LEU A 335 14.76 29.69 0.98
C LEU A 335 13.68 30.77 1.11
N SER A 336 13.16 30.98 2.30
CA SER A 336 12.21 32.04 2.62
C SER A 336 12.81 33.40 2.29
N ASN A 337 14.04 33.68 2.77
CA ASN A 337 14.73 34.94 2.53
C ASN A 337 14.95 35.21 1.03
N VAL A 338 15.30 34.19 0.27
CA VAL A 338 15.47 34.29 -1.20
C VAL A 338 14.15 34.56 -1.89
N LEU A 339 13.10 33.80 -1.56
CA LEU A 339 11.80 33.93 -2.20
C LEU A 339 11.14 35.29 -1.88
N PHE A 340 11.22 35.78 -0.63
CA PHE A 340 10.66 37.09 -0.27
C PHE A 340 11.48 38.28 -0.84
N LYS A 341 12.80 38.10 -1.04
CA LYS A 341 13.57 39.08 -1.82
C LYS A 341 13.12 39.10 -3.29
N PHE A 342 12.83 37.98 -3.88
CA PHE A 342 12.32 37.89 -5.24
C PHE A 342 10.91 38.51 -5.36
N GLU A 343 10.08 38.46 -4.31
CA GLU A 343 8.79 39.16 -4.25
C GLU A 343 8.95 40.65 -4.55
N SER A 344 9.92 41.32 -3.90
CA SER A 344 10.17 42.75 -4.12
C SER A 344 10.70 43.05 -5.53
N ILE A 345 11.53 42.13 -6.07
CA ILE A 345 11.99 42.26 -7.46
C ILE A 345 10.82 42.14 -8.42
N LEU A 346 9.97 41.15 -8.24
CA LEU A 346 8.78 40.90 -9.06
C LEU A 346 7.84 42.10 -9.03
N TYR A 347 7.61 42.66 -7.84
CA TYR A 347 6.80 43.89 -7.69
C TYR A 347 7.37 45.08 -8.46
N ASN A 348 8.68 45.31 -8.40
CA ASN A 348 9.37 46.38 -9.11
C ASN A 348 9.32 46.17 -10.64
N VAL A 349 9.51 44.96 -11.12
CA VAL A 349 9.42 44.60 -12.55
C VAL A 349 8.01 44.86 -13.08
N LEU A 350 6.97 44.42 -12.37
CA LEU A 350 5.58 44.65 -12.74
C LEU A 350 5.21 46.16 -12.69
N SER A 351 5.83 46.91 -11.78
CA SER A 351 5.69 48.35 -11.70
C SER A 351 6.36 49.06 -12.88
N TYR A 352 7.55 48.61 -13.29
CA TYR A 352 8.25 49.14 -14.47
C TYR A 352 7.47 48.87 -15.78
N LEU A 353 6.75 47.74 -15.85
CA LEU A 353 5.87 47.44 -16.97
C LEU A 353 4.53 48.18 -16.95
N ASN A 354 4.34 49.12 -16.03
CA ASN A 354 3.12 49.92 -15.84
C ASN A 354 1.84 49.07 -15.68
N ILE A 355 1.97 47.87 -15.08
CA ILE A 355 0.82 47.00 -14.81
C ILE A 355 -0.05 47.65 -13.74
N PRO A 356 -1.39 47.75 -13.94
CA PRO A 356 -2.30 48.35 -12.97
C PRO A 356 -2.22 47.68 -11.60
N ILE A 357 -2.36 48.43 -10.52
CA ILE A 357 -2.27 47.98 -9.13
C ILE A 357 -3.25 46.83 -8.86
N TRP A 358 -4.46 46.89 -9.40
CA TRP A 358 -5.50 45.84 -9.22
C TRP A 358 -5.16 44.49 -9.84
N ILE A 359 -4.14 44.39 -10.71
CA ILE A 359 -3.58 43.11 -11.21
C ILE A 359 -2.29 42.78 -10.47
N LYS A 360 -1.44 43.78 -10.24
CA LYS A 360 -0.12 43.60 -9.64
C LYS A 360 -0.20 43.04 -8.21
N ASP A 361 -1.01 43.66 -7.36
CA ASP A 361 -1.11 43.29 -5.95
C ASP A 361 -1.68 41.88 -5.74
N PRO A 362 -2.76 41.42 -6.41
CA PRO A 362 -3.23 40.02 -6.30
C PRO A 362 -2.18 39.01 -6.76
N VAL A 363 -1.43 39.34 -7.83
CA VAL A 363 -0.41 38.42 -8.35
C VAL A 363 0.77 38.30 -7.40
N VAL A 364 1.26 39.42 -6.85
CA VAL A 364 2.43 39.45 -6.00
C VAL A 364 2.08 39.03 -4.56
N TYR A 365 1.14 39.73 -3.93
CA TYR A 365 0.81 39.51 -2.51
C TYR A 365 -0.22 38.41 -2.30
N GLY A 366 -1.04 38.07 -3.29
CA GLY A 366 -1.96 36.95 -3.24
C GLY A 366 -1.28 35.66 -3.67
N ILE A 367 -0.98 35.52 -4.96
CA ILE A 367 -0.49 34.25 -5.53
C ILE A 367 0.96 33.97 -5.12
N TYR A 368 1.89 34.91 -5.48
CA TYR A 368 3.31 34.65 -5.30
C TYR A 368 3.70 34.50 -3.83
N ARG A 369 3.22 35.38 -2.95
CA ARG A 369 3.53 35.33 -1.50
C ARG A 369 3.06 34.04 -0.85
N THR A 370 1.85 33.60 -1.18
CA THR A 370 1.33 32.30 -0.69
C THR A 370 2.18 31.12 -1.20
N LEU A 371 2.59 31.15 -2.47
CA LEU A 371 3.49 30.15 -3.03
C LEU A 371 4.86 30.16 -2.36
N ALA A 372 5.45 31.35 -2.18
CA ALA A 372 6.74 31.51 -1.50
C ALA A 372 6.70 30.95 -0.09
N TRP A 373 5.62 31.19 0.64
CA TRP A 373 5.40 30.63 1.97
C TRP A 373 5.33 29.11 1.94
N VAL A 374 4.44 28.54 1.12
CA VAL A 374 4.24 27.09 1.02
C VAL A 374 5.53 26.39 0.58
N ILE A 375 6.25 26.92 -0.40
CA ILE A 375 7.49 26.33 -0.91
C ILE A 375 8.59 26.38 0.17
N SER A 376 8.78 27.50 0.84
CA SER A 376 9.85 27.66 1.84
C SER A 376 9.67 26.75 3.05
N VAL A 377 8.43 26.51 3.47
CA VAL A 377 8.13 25.68 4.64
C VAL A 377 8.02 24.19 4.30
N MET A 378 7.50 23.82 3.11
CA MET A 378 7.29 22.42 2.74
C MET A 378 8.52 21.73 2.13
N LEU A 379 9.25 22.43 1.24
CA LEU A 379 10.29 21.81 0.42
C LEU A 379 11.46 21.24 1.26
N PRO A 380 12.09 21.97 2.22
CA PRO A 380 13.24 21.49 2.94
C PRO A 380 12.95 20.26 3.83
N PRO A 381 11.88 20.23 4.65
CA PRO A 381 11.56 19.04 5.42
C PRO A 381 11.30 17.81 4.54
N MET A 382 10.62 18.00 3.40
CA MET A 382 10.35 16.90 2.48
C MET A 382 11.63 16.38 1.81
N ALA A 383 12.55 17.27 1.45
CA ALA A 383 13.85 16.95 0.85
C ALA A 383 14.77 16.18 1.81
N ILE A 384 14.57 16.28 3.11
CA ILE A 384 15.29 15.51 4.14
C ILE A 384 14.56 14.20 4.44
N PHE A 385 13.25 14.26 4.69
CA PHE A 385 12.46 13.10 5.13
C PHE A 385 12.39 11.98 4.09
N PHE A 386 12.11 12.32 2.82
CA PHE A 386 11.91 11.28 1.80
C PHE A 386 13.17 10.46 1.49
N PRO A 387 14.38 11.05 1.33
CA PRO A 387 15.58 10.25 1.19
C PRO A 387 15.85 9.35 2.39
N LEU A 388 15.70 9.85 3.62
CA LEU A 388 15.91 9.05 4.83
C LEU A 388 14.93 7.87 4.89
N PHE A 389 13.65 8.11 4.61
CA PHE A 389 12.64 7.06 4.61
C PHE A 389 12.89 6.03 3.49
N THR A 390 13.29 6.48 2.29
CA THR A 390 13.64 5.57 1.19
C THR A 390 14.90 4.76 1.49
N LEU A 391 15.88 5.32 2.21
CA LEU A 391 17.04 4.57 2.69
C LEU A 391 16.65 3.44 3.66
N LEU A 392 15.66 3.69 4.54
CA LEU A 392 15.09 2.64 5.39
C LEU A 392 14.36 1.55 4.58
N GLU A 393 13.64 1.96 3.54
CA GLU A 393 12.96 1.05 2.62
C GLU A 393 13.97 0.14 1.90
N ASP A 394 14.99 0.73 1.28
CA ASP A 394 16.02 0.01 0.53
C ASP A 394 16.90 -0.89 1.42
N SER A 395 17.12 -0.51 2.67
CA SER A 395 17.87 -1.33 3.65
C SER A 395 17.12 -2.61 4.06
N GLY A 396 15.80 -2.69 3.79
CA GLY A 396 14.94 -3.78 4.21
C GLY A 396 14.42 -3.67 5.64
N TYR A 397 14.57 -2.50 6.29
CA TYR A 397 14.09 -2.30 7.67
C TYR A 397 12.56 -2.15 7.75
N LEU A 398 11.91 -1.52 6.76
CA LEU A 398 10.46 -1.28 6.79
C LEU A 398 9.61 -2.55 6.93
N PRO A 399 9.91 -3.68 6.27
CA PRO A 399 9.19 -4.93 6.51
C PRO A 399 9.23 -5.41 7.97
N ARG A 400 10.33 -5.15 8.71
CA ARG A 400 10.44 -5.50 10.13
C ARG A 400 9.51 -4.67 11.02
N ILE A 401 9.30 -3.41 10.64
CA ILE A 401 8.31 -2.54 11.29
C ILE A 401 6.90 -3.10 11.07
N ALA A 402 6.55 -3.44 9.83
CA ALA A 402 5.26 -4.03 9.52
C ALA A 402 5.01 -5.32 10.30
N PHE A 403 6.03 -6.17 10.44
CA PHE A 403 5.98 -7.40 11.23
C PHE A 403 5.68 -7.12 12.72
N ASN A 404 6.40 -6.18 13.33
CA ASN A 404 6.19 -5.84 14.74
C ASN A 404 4.79 -5.28 15.01
N MET A 405 4.22 -4.55 14.06
CA MET A 405 2.91 -3.91 14.18
C MET A 405 1.75 -4.79 13.72
N ASP A 406 2.02 -5.88 13.00
CA ASP A 406 0.99 -6.71 12.38
C ASP A 406 -0.06 -7.22 13.37
N ASN A 407 0.37 -7.72 14.53
CA ASN A 407 -0.55 -8.20 15.57
C ASN A 407 -1.49 -7.11 16.09
N LEU A 408 -1.03 -5.86 16.15
CA LEU A 408 -1.83 -4.71 16.60
C LEU A 408 -2.89 -4.35 15.55
N PHE A 409 -2.48 -4.27 14.27
CA PHE A 409 -3.37 -3.93 13.16
C PHE A 409 -4.36 -5.06 12.84
N ASN A 410 -3.96 -6.32 12.95
CA ASN A 410 -4.85 -7.47 12.77
C ASN A 410 -6.01 -7.50 13.79
N LYS A 411 -5.77 -7.10 15.04
CA LYS A 411 -6.85 -6.92 16.04
C LYS A 411 -7.87 -5.83 15.63
N CYS A 412 -7.46 -4.92 14.77
CA CYS A 412 -8.31 -3.88 14.21
C CYS A 412 -8.86 -4.24 12.81
N SER A 413 -8.75 -5.52 12.40
CA SER A 413 -9.18 -6.04 11.09
C SER A 413 -8.52 -5.32 9.90
N SER A 414 -7.26 -4.94 10.08
CA SER A 414 -6.39 -4.31 9.10
C SER A 414 -5.06 -5.06 9.00
N ASN A 415 -4.19 -4.67 8.07
CA ASN A 415 -2.93 -5.35 7.77
C ASN A 415 -1.74 -4.58 8.37
N GLY A 416 -0.70 -5.30 8.81
CA GLY A 416 0.55 -4.71 9.31
C GLY A 416 1.23 -3.75 8.34
N LYS A 417 1.05 -3.91 7.02
CA LYS A 417 1.51 -2.94 6.01
C LYS A 417 0.92 -1.54 6.19
N GLN A 418 -0.24 -1.40 6.85
CA GLN A 418 -0.83 -0.10 7.19
C GLN A 418 0.08 0.73 8.10
N SER A 419 0.88 0.11 8.95
CA SER A 419 1.86 0.81 9.77
C SER A 419 2.88 1.58 8.94
N LEU A 420 3.27 1.05 7.78
CA LEU A 420 4.19 1.72 6.86
C LEU A 420 3.57 2.96 6.22
N THR A 421 2.30 2.86 5.81
CA THR A 421 1.57 4.02 5.26
C THR A 421 1.40 5.10 6.31
N MET A 422 1.14 4.71 7.55
CA MET A 422 1.06 5.61 8.70
C MET A 422 2.40 6.31 8.96
N CYS A 423 3.52 5.58 8.95
CA CYS A 423 4.85 6.15 9.09
C CYS A 423 5.19 7.17 7.99
N MET A 424 4.82 6.87 6.74
CA MET A 424 4.92 7.84 5.64
C MET A 424 4.02 9.06 5.85
N GLY A 425 2.85 8.87 6.46
CA GLY A 425 1.87 9.90 6.78
C GLY A 425 2.40 10.98 7.73
N PHE A 426 3.27 10.63 8.67
CA PHE A 426 3.95 11.60 9.55
C PHE A 426 4.81 12.61 8.77
N GLY A 427 5.44 12.19 7.68
CA GLY A 427 6.12 13.11 6.78
C GLY A 427 5.14 13.92 5.94
N CYS A 428 4.28 13.21 5.21
CA CYS A 428 3.25 13.81 4.35
C CYS A 428 2.09 12.83 4.14
N ASN A 429 0.87 13.23 4.45
CA ASN A 429 -0.31 12.40 4.28
C ASN A 429 -0.54 11.98 2.82
N ALA A 430 -0.25 12.84 1.84
CA ALA A 430 -0.32 12.46 0.43
C ALA A 430 0.63 11.31 0.08
N CYS A 431 1.82 11.30 0.67
CA CYS A 431 2.79 10.19 0.48
C CYS A 431 2.36 8.91 1.17
N GLY A 432 1.77 9.00 2.37
CA GLY A 432 1.16 7.86 3.04
C GLY A 432 0.05 7.22 2.19
N VAL A 433 -0.78 8.05 1.55
CA VAL A 433 -1.81 7.59 0.61
C VAL A 433 -1.21 6.88 -0.60
N VAL A 434 -0.16 7.43 -1.23
CA VAL A 434 0.55 6.75 -2.33
C VAL A 434 1.21 5.45 -1.84
N GLY A 435 1.80 5.48 -0.64
CA GLY A 435 2.41 4.31 0.00
C GLY A 435 1.44 3.15 0.22
N SER A 436 0.13 3.42 0.29
CA SER A 436 -0.89 2.38 0.45
C SER A 436 -0.94 1.36 -0.70
N ARG A 437 -0.28 1.65 -1.83
CA ARG A 437 -0.12 0.70 -2.95
C ARG A 437 0.60 -0.60 -2.58
N ILE A 438 1.39 -0.59 -1.48
CA ILE A 438 2.02 -1.81 -0.95
C ILE A 438 1.02 -2.80 -0.33
N ILE A 439 -0.23 -2.36 -0.09
CA ILE A 439 -1.29 -3.17 0.46
C ILE A 439 -2.05 -3.83 -0.70
N ASP A 440 -2.03 -5.14 -0.75
CA ASP A 440 -2.58 -5.93 -1.87
C ASP A 440 -4.12 -5.87 -1.90
N SER A 441 -4.76 -6.04 -0.75
CA SER A 441 -6.21 -6.00 -0.61
C SER A 441 -6.78 -4.59 -0.86
N LYS A 442 -7.68 -4.46 -1.84
CA LYS A 442 -8.38 -3.18 -2.12
C LYS A 442 -9.12 -2.62 -0.91
N ARG A 443 -9.74 -3.50 -0.13
CA ARG A 443 -10.47 -3.13 1.10
C ARG A 443 -9.53 -2.52 2.13
N GLU A 444 -8.45 -3.20 2.44
CA GLU A 444 -7.46 -2.76 3.44
C GLU A 444 -6.72 -1.51 2.96
N ARG A 445 -6.44 -1.43 1.66
CA ARG A 445 -5.88 -0.23 1.04
C ARG A 445 -6.79 0.98 1.22
N LEU A 446 -8.10 0.83 1.03
CA LEU A 446 -9.07 1.90 1.28
C LEU A 446 -9.14 2.29 2.76
N ILE A 447 -9.10 1.32 3.69
CA ILE A 447 -9.02 1.60 5.13
C ILE A 447 -7.76 2.43 5.42
N ALA A 448 -6.60 2.01 4.92
CA ALA A 448 -5.34 2.71 5.11
C ALA A 448 -5.37 4.15 4.53
N ILE A 449 -5.96 4.34 3.34
CA ILE A 449 -6.14 5.66 2.71
C ILE A 449 -7.01 6.58 3.57
N LEU A 450 -8.16 6.08 4.04
CA LEU A 450 -9.12 6.88 4.80
C LEU A 450 -8.61 7.24 6.19
N THR A 451 -7.83 6.35 6.80
CA THR A 451 -7.33 6.54 8.17
C THR A 451 -5.97 7.23 8.25
N ASN A 452 -5.26 7.36 7.13
CA ASN A 452 -3.93 8.00 7.10
C ASN A 452 -3.95 9.45 7.59
N ASN A 453 -5.08 10.16 7.42
CA ASN A 453 -5.23 11.56 7.83
C ASN A 453 -5.30 11.77 9.35
N PHE A 454 -5.53 10.73 10.14
CA PHE A 454 -5.52 10.83 11.61
C PHE A 454 -4.10 10.98 12.18
N VAL A 455 -3.10 10.66 11.37
CA VAL A 455 -1.70 10.86 11.75
C VAL A 455 -1.28 12.28 11.41
N PRO A 456 -0.72 13.05 12.36
CA PRO A 456 -0.27 14.41 12.11
C PRO A 456 0.90 14.40 11.12
N CYS A 457 0.75 15.11 10.01
CA CYS A 457 1.83 15.31 9.04
C CYS A 457 2.73 16.48 9.45
N ASN A 458 3.87 16.62 8.77
CA ASN A 458 4.83 17.68 9.04
C ASN A 458 4.19 19.09 9.01
N GLY A 459 3.21 19.33 8.13
CA GLY A 459 2.51 20.62 8.04
C GLY A 459 1.59 20.96 9.21
N ARG A 460 1.25 19.98 10.06
CA ARG A 460 0.47 20.21 11.28
C ARG A 460 1.35 20.50 12.51
N PHE A 461 2.59 20.03 12.51
CA PHE A 461 3.49 20.23 13.65
C PHE A 461 3.78 21.70 13.98
N PRO A 462 4.00 22.63 13.02
CA PRO A 462 4.22 24.02 13.35
C PRO A 462 3.08 24.60 14.20
N THR A 463 1.83 24.39 13.79
CA THR A 463 0.65 24.85 14.55
C THR A 463 0.60 24.24 15.94
N LEU A 464 0.79 22.92 16.07
CA LEU A 464 0.77 22.22 17.36
C LEU A 464 1.89 22.70 18.28
N ILE A 465 3.12 22.82 17.78
CA ILE A 465 4.30 23.25 18.57
C ILE A 465 4.13 24.70 19.01
N THR A 466 3.65 25.59 18.13
CA THR A 466 3.42 27.00 18.47
C THR A 466 2.38 27.15 19.59
N LEU A 467 1.24 26.44 19.48
CA LEU A 467 0.20 26.51 20.52
C LEU A 467 0.66 25.90 21.85
N ILE A 468 1.42 24.80 21.82
CA ILE A 468 2.03 24.22 23.01
C ILE A 468 3.01 25.22 23.65
N ALA A 469 3.85 25.87 22.84
CA ALA A 469 4.82 26.84 23.30
C ALA A 469 4.17 28.08 23.94
N ILE A 470 3.01 28.52 23.46
CA ILE A 470 2.29 29.71 23.95
C ILE A 470 1.53 29.42 25.24
N PHE A 471 0.74 28.33 25.28
CA PHE A 471 -0.25 28.09 26.34
C PHE A 471 0.17 27.04 27.38
N PHE A 472 1.10 26.13 27.06
CA PHE A 472 1.40 24.98 27.92
C PHE A 472 2.86 24.93 28.39
N THR A 473 3.67 25.97 28.15
CA THR A 473 5.08 26.00 28.55
C THR A 473 5.23 26.27 30.03
N THR A 474 5.35 25.21 30.82
CA THR A 474 5.96 25.27 32.17
C THR A 474 7.41 24.73 32.16
N SER A 475 7.70 23.80 31.25
CA SER A 475 9.07 23.29 31.03
C SER A 475 9.16 22.63 29.63
N THR A 476 10.39 22.50 29.08
CA THR A 476 10.64 21.81 27.82
C THR A 476 10.17 20.36 27.84
N ILE A 477 10.20 19.71 29.00
CA ILE A 477 9.78 18.31 29.18
C ILE A 477 8.26 18.19 29.02
N THR A 478 7.47 19.10 29.65
CA THR A 478 6.01 19.07 29.55
C THR A 478 5.51 19.31 28.12
N SER A 479 6.16 20.22 27.39
CA SER A 479 5.83 20.48 25.98
C SER A 479 6.08 19.27 25.10
N SER A 480 7.21 18.59 25.28
CA SER A 480 7.54 17.38 24.56
C SER A 480 6.59 16.23 24.87
N LEU A 481 6.20 16.08 26.14
CA LEU A 481 5.25 15.05 26.58
C LEU A 481 3.86 15.27 25.99
N LEU A 482 3.39 16.53 25.96
CA LEU A 482 2.09 16.87 25.37
C LEU A 482 2.06 16.59 23.86
N LEU A 483 3.15 16.90 23.15
CA LEU A 483 3.26 16.58 21.71
C LEU A 483 3.22 15.06 21.48
N VAL A 484 3.93 14.28 22.29
CA VAL A 484 3.91 12.81 22.21
C VAL A 484 2.51 12.28 22.49
N LEU A 485 1.79 12.84 23.46
CA LEU A 485 0.41 12.46 23.79
C LEU A 485 -0.53 12.73 22.60
N LEU A 486 -0.41 13.86 21.92
CA LEU A 486 -1.19 14.17 20.73
C LEU A 486 -0.88 13.19 19.57
N ILE A 487 0.37 12.84 19.37
CA ILE A 487 0.77 11.84 18.37
C ILE A 487 0.14 10.48 18.70
N MET A 488 0.22 10.06 19.97
CA MET A 488 -0.38 8.80 20.41
C MET A 488 -1.91 8.79 20.23
N LEU A 489 -2.57 9.93 20.49
CA LEU A 489 -4.00 10.08 20.24
C LEU A 489 -4.34 9.87 18.74
N GLY A 490 -3.54 10.42 17.84
CA GLY A 490 -3.68 10.20 16.40
C GLY A 490 -3.54 8.73 16.00
N ILE A 491 -2.56 8.02 16.57
CA ILE A 491 -2.35 6.59 16.34
C ILE A 491 -3.54 5.77 16.85
N ILE A 492 -4.00 6.04 18.07
CA ILE A 492 -5.17 5.37 18.66
C ILE A 492 -6.42 5.61 17.80
N ALA A 493 -6.64 6.85 17.36
CA ALA A 493 -7.75 7.18 16.47
C ALA A 493 -7.67 6.40 15.15
N THR A 494 -6.48 6.29 14.55
CA THR A 494 -6.25 5.48 13.34
C THR A 494 -6.70 4.04 13.54
N LEU A 495 -6.32 3.40 14.65
CA LEU A 495 -6.69 2.02 14.96
C LEU A 495 -8.19 1.86 15.22
N LEU A 496 -8.80 2.76 16.00
CA LEU A 496 -10.23 2.72 16.31
C LEU A 496 -11.08 2.93 15.06
N VAL A 497 -10.71 3.90 14.22
CA VAL A 497 -11.43 4.19 12.98
C VAL A 497 -11.23 3.07 11.95
N SER A 498 -10.04 2.45 11.86
CA SER A 498 -9.82 1.27 11.03
C SER A 498 -10.77 0.13 11.43
N LYS A 499 -10.91 -0.13 12.74
CA LYS A 499 -11.85 -1.12 13.27
C LYS A 499 -13.31 -0.76 12.99
N LEU A 500 -13.67 0.51 13.13
CA LEU A 500 -15.02 1.00 12.83
C LEU A 500 -15.36 0.81 11.35
N LEU A 501 -14.47 1.23 10.44
CA LEU A 501 -14.66 1.09 8.99
C LEU A 501 -14.76 -0.37 8.57
N SER A 502 -13.96 -1.26 9.17
CA SER A 502 -13.99 -2.70 8.86
C SER A 502 -15.28 -3.38 9.30
N LYS A 503 -15.97 -2.85 10.33
CA LYS A 503 -17.26 -3.38 10.82
C LYS A 503 -18.46 -2.76 10.12
N THR A 504 -18.34 -1.57 9.56
CA THR A 504 -19.46 -0.80 8.99
C THR A 504 -19.45 -0.78 7.46
N ILE A 505 -18.61 0.06 6.86
CA ILE A 505 -18.62 0.37 5.42
C ILE A 505 -17.82 -0.65 4.62
N LEU A 506 -16.64 -1.05 5.14
CA LEU A 506 -15.68 -1.92 4.46
C LEU A 506 -15.62 -3.31 5.15
N LYS A 507 -16.79 -3.97 5.24
CA LYS A 507 -16.91 -5.28 5.88
C LYS A 507 -16.05 -6.34 5.20
N GLY A 508 -15.49 -7.28 5.97
CA GLY A 508 -14.71 -8.41 5.49
C GLY A 508 -13.65 -8.86 6.48
N MET A 509 -13.13 -10.07 6.29
CA MET A 509 -12.00 -10.56 7.08
C MET A 509 -10.68 -9.93 6.61
N PRO A 510 -9.71 -9.70 7.50
CA PRO A 510 -8.38 -9.27 7.10
C PRO A 510 -7.73 -10.33 6.20
N SER A 511 -6.97 -9.88 5.20
CA SER A 511 -6.17 -10.79 4.38
C SER A 511 -5.10 -11.47 5.25
N SER A 512 -4.85 -12.75 5.00
CA SER A 512 -3.74 -13.46 5.64
C SER A 512 -2.43 -12.83 5.16
N PHE A 513 -1.71 -12.19 6.08
CA PHE A 513 -0.46 -11.53 5.76
C PHE A 513 0.72 -12.48 5.94
N ILE A 514 1.26 -12.96 4.85
CA ILE A 514 2.54 -13.68 4.84
C ILE A 514 3.63 -12.63 4.60
N LEU A 515 4.30 -12.20 5.67
CA LEU A 515 5.40 -11.24 5.55
C LEU A 515 6.70 -11.96 5.17
N GLU A 516 7.17 -11.72 3.95
CA GLU A 516 8.55 -12.02 3.61
C GLU A 516 9.46 -10.94 4.18
N LEU A 517 10.37 -11.32 5.06
CA LEU A 517 11.45 -10.44 5.49
C LEU A 517 12.56 -10.49 4.42
N PRO A 518 12.66 -9.50 3.54
CA PRO A 518 13.71 -9.48 2.54
C PRO A 518 15.09 -9.41 3.21
N PRO A 519 16.16 -9.93 2.59
CA PRO A 519 17.52 -9.81 3.13
C PRO A 519 17.91 -8.35 3.25
N TYR A 520 18.77 -8.04 4.24
CA TYR A 520 19.34 -6.71 4.36
C TYR A 520 20.20 -6.39 3.14
N ARG A 521 19.98 -5.22 2.56
CA ARG A 521 20.73 -4.72 1.39
C ARG A 521 21.46 -3.45 1.76
N LYS A 522 22.67 -3.27 1.21
CA LYS A 522 23.36 -1.99 1.29
C LYS A 522 22.64 -1.00 0.38
N PRO A 523 22.06 0.09 0.92
CA PRO A 523 21.33 1.05 0.10
C PRO A 523 22.28 1.79 -0.85
N GLN A 524 21.82 2.06 -2.07
CA GLN A 524 22.57 2.86 -3.06
C GLN A 524 22.31 4.35 -2.81
N ILE A 525 22.99 4.93 -1.83
CA ILE A 525 22.72 6.27 -1.28
C ILE A 525 22.51 7.32 -2.37
N GLY A 526 23.42 7.45 -3.34
CA GLY A 526 23.34 8.46 -4.40
C GLY A 526 22.07 8.31 -5.28
N LYS A 527 21.76 7.08 -5.74
CA LYS A 527 20.57 6.83 -6.55
C LYS A 527 19.28 7.04 -5.75
N VAL A 528 19.28 6.67 -4.47
CA VAL A 528 18.13 6.85 -3.57
C VAL A 528 17.82 8.31 -3.36
N ILE A 529 18.83 9.14 -3.10
CA ILE A 529 18.65 10.59 -2.89
C ILE A 529 18.07 11.23 -4.16
N VAL A 530 18.71 11.01 -5.31
CA VAL A 530 18.24 11.58 -6.58
C VAL A 530 16.80 11.17 -6.88
N ARG A 531 16.50 9.87 -6.81
CA ARG A 531 15.16 9.36 -7.06
C ARG A 531 14.12 9.92 -6.08
N SER A 532 14.45 10.02 -4.80
CA SER A 532 13.52 10.56 -3.78
C SER A 532 13.20 12.04 -4.01
N ILE A 533 14.19 12.84 -4.42
CA ILE A 533 13.97 14.25 -4.71
C ILE A 533 13.09 14.42 -5.95
N PHE A 534 13.44 13.77 -7.06
CA PHE A 534 12.72 13.97 -8.33
C PHE A 534 11.34 13.28 -8.33
N ASP A 535 11.25 12.02 -7.91
CA ASP A 535 10.02 11.24 -8.04
C ASP A 535 9.00 11.52 -6.91
N ARG A 536 9.47 11.93 -5.71
CA ARG A 536 8.60 12.15 -4.56
C ARG A 536 8.47 13.63 -4.19
N THR A 537 9.59 14.32 -3.92
CA THR A 537 9.56 15.69 -3.41
C THR A 537 8.99 16.66 -4.44
N LEU A 538 9.56 16.71 -5.66
CA LEU A 538 9.09 17.63 -6.69
C LEU A 538 7.67 17.33 -7.18
N TYR A 539 7.29 16.03 -7.19
CA TYR A 539 5.94 15.64 -7.58
C TYR A 539 4.87 16.12 -6.58
N VAL A 540 5.14 16.03 -5.28
CA VAL A 540 4.22 16.53 -4.24
C VAL A 540 4.20 18.04 -4.22
N LEU A 541 5.37 18.68 -4.35
CA LEU A 541 5.48 20.14 -4.43
C LEU A 541 4.68 20.70 -5.62
N GLY A 542 4.80 20.10 -6.81
CA GLY A 542 4.03 20.55 -7.98
C GLY A 542 2.51 20.52 -7.75
N ARG A 543 2.00 19.53 -7.03
CA ARG A 543 0.59 19.48 -6.64
C ARG A 543 0.21 20.56 -5.61
N ALA A 544 1.10 20.82 -4.64
CA ALA A 544 0.87 21.86 -3.66
C ALA A 544 0.78 23.25 -4.33
N ILE A 545 1.64 23.52 -5.29
CA ILE A 545 1.62 24.78 -6.09
C ILE A 545 0.27 24.95 -6.81
N VAL A 546 -0.23 23.91 -7.48
CA VAL A 546 -1.50 23.97 -8.23
C VAL A 546 -2.69 24.29 -7.31
N VAL A 547 -2.65 23.88 -6.05
CA VAL A 547 -3.74 24.17 -5.09
C VAL A 547 -3.51 25.50 -4.38
N ALA A 548 -2.26 25.83 -4.03
CA ALA A 548 -1.94 27.02 -3.25
C ALA A 548 -2.07 28.33 -4.06
N ALA A 549 -1.73 28.31 -5.35
CA ALA A 549 -1.78 29.52 -6.18
C ALA A 549 -3.20 30.12 -6.29
N PRO A 550 -4.25 29.39 -6.70
CA PRO A 550 -5.61 29.96 -6.77
C PRO A 550 -6.14 30.33 -5.38
N MET A 551 -5.79 29.57 -4.35
CA MET A 551 -6.27 29.86 -2.99
C MET A 551 -5.60 31.08 -2.39
N GLY A 552 -4.32 31.33 -2.71
CA GLY A 552 -3.64 32.57 -2.33
C GLY A 552 -4.33 33.81 -2.91
N LEU A 553 -4.80 33.71 -4.16
CA LEU A 553 -5.62 34.76 -4.77
C LEU A 553 -6.95 34.94 -4.02
N VAL A 554 -7.63 33.87 -3.66
CA VAL A 554 -8.90 33.92 -2.90
C VAL A 554 -8.68 34.56 -1.53
N ILE A 555 -7.65 34.17 -0.80
CA ILE A 555 -7.31 34.75 0.51
C ILE A 555 -7.05 36.25 0.39
N TRP A 556 -6.25 36.65 -0.60
CA TRP A 556 -5.95 38.07 -0.85
C TRP A 556 -7.22 38.86 -1.19
N LEU A 557 -8.10 38.35 -2.06
CA LEU A 557 -9.37 39.00 -2.41
C LEU A 557 -10.26 39.17 -1.19
N LEU A 558 -10.42 38.15 -0.37
CA LEU A 558 -11.25 38.20 0.84
C LEU A 558 -10.69 39.16 1.89
N SER A 559 -9.38 39.35 1.93
CA SER A 559 -8.72 40.30 2.84
C SER A 559 -8.87 41.76 2.38
N ASN A 560 -8.79 42.02 1.07
CA ASN A 560 -8.76 43.39 0.51
C ASN A 560 -10.15 43.93 0.10
N ILE A 561 -11.16 43.03 -0.02
CA ILE A 561 -12.54 43.47 -0.23
C ILE A 561 -13.13 43.85 1.13
N SER A 562 -13.50 45.10 1.32
CA SER A 562 -14.16 45.57 2.54
C SER A 562 -15.64 45.91 2.29
N ILE A 563 -16.49 45.52 3.23
CA ILE A 563 -17.91 45.86 3.28
C ILE A 563 -18.11 46.67 4.56
N ASN A 564 -18.58 47.88 4.44
CA ASN A 564 -18.75 48.82 5.56
C ASN A 564 -17.46 49.08 6.36
N GLY A 565 -16.30 49.09 5.70
CA GLY A 565 -15.00 49.32 6.34
C GLY A 565 -14.38 48.13 7.07
N ILE A 566 -15.04 46.95 7.04
CA ILE A 566 -14.54 45.70 7.62
C ILE A 566 -14.18 44.73 6.49
N SER A 567 -13.05 44.06 6.60
CA SER A 567 -12.64 43.08 5.58
C SER A 567 -13.66 41.92 5.46
N MET A 568 -13.82 41.38 4.26
CA MET A 568 -14.73 40.27 4.02
C MET A 568 -14.31 39.02 4.81
N LEU A 569 -13.01 38.82 5.05
CA LEU A 569 -12.46 37.78 5.94
C LEU A 569 -13.05 37.91 7.34
N LYS A 570 -13.04 39.09 7.92
CA LYS A 570 -13.57 39.35 9.26
C LYS A 570 -15.08 39.13 9.30
N ASN A 571 -15.83 39.62 8.31
CA ASN A 571 -17.28 39.42 8.21
C ASN A 571 -17.63 37.91 8.14
N ILE A 572 -16.90 37.10 7.37
CA ILE A 572 -17.11 35.65 7.30
C ILE A 572 -16.75 34.99 8.64
N SER A 573 -15.66 35.42 9.29
CA SER A 573 -15.28 34.85 10.59
C SER A 573 -16.33 35.17 11.66
N ASP A 574 -16.89 36.36 11.68
CA ASP A 574 -17.93 36.72 12.62
C ASP A 574 -19.25 36.00 12.37
N PHE A 575 -19.57 35.69 11.11
CA PHE A 575 -20.70 34.82 10.75
C PHE A 575 -20.49 33.37 11.24
N LEU A 576 -19.26 32.86 11.17
CA LEU A 576 -18.93 31.48 11.65
C LEU A 576 -18.82 31.40 13.18
N ASN A 577 -18.63 32.51 13.86
CA ASN A 577 -18.33 32.55 15.30
C ASN A 577 -19.38 31.85 16.19
N PRO A 578 -20.71 32.04 16.02
CA PRO A 578 -21.71 31.33 16.82
C PRO A 578 -21.61 29.81 16.69
N PHE A 579 -21.28 29.31 15.48
CA PHE A 579 -21.10 27.90 15.22
C PHE A 579 -19.78 27.39 15.82
N ALA A 580 -18.69 28.13 15.65
CA ALA A 580 -17.37 27.76 16.15
C ALA A 580 -17.34 27.67 17.69
N ASN A 581 -18.02 28.58 18.39
CA ASN A 581 -18.09 28.63 19.84
C ASN A 581 -18.71 27.36 20.47
N ILE A 582 -19.62 26.68 19.76
CA ILE A 582 -20.18 25.38 20.21
C ILE A 582 -19.08 24.34 20.43
N PHE A 583 -18.01 24.42 19.65
CA PHE A 583 -16.87 23.50 19.68
C PHE A 583 -15.67 24.04 20.47
N GLY A 584 -15.82 25.17 21.19
CA GLY A 584 -14.71 25.80 21.88
C GLY A 584 -13.64 26.38 20.96
N LEU A 585 -14.02 26.71 19.73
CA LEU A 585 -13.22 27.38 18.72
C LEU A 585 -13.80 28.79 18.47
N ASP A 586 -13.04 29.66 17.83
CA ASP A 586 -13.60 30.93 17.33
C ASP A 586 -13.78 30.90 15.79
N GLY A 587 -14.51 31.88 15.28
CA GLY A 587 -14.78 31.98 13.85
C GLY A 587 -13.52 32.19 13.01
N VAL A 588 -12.51 32.90 13.55
CA VAL A 588 -11.24 33.16 12.88
C VAL A 588 -10.45 31.86 12.71
N ILE A 589 -10.38 31.04 13.77
CA ILE A 589 -9.70 29.73 13.71
C ILE A 589 -10.39 28.83 12.69
N MET A 590 -11.73 28.73 12.75
CA MET A 590 -12.48 27.89 11.85
C MET A 590 -12.29 28.30 10.38
N LEU A 591 -12.34 29.60 10.10
CA LEU A 591 -12.07 30.18 8.78
C LEU A 591 -10.63 29.89 8.33
N SER A 592 -9.66 30.04 9.24
CA SER A 592 -8.24 29.78 8.95
C SER A 592 -7.98 28.34 8.54
N PHE A 593 -8.64 27.35 9.15
CA PHE A 593 -8.57 25.97 8.72
C PHE A 593 -9.21 25.74 7.34
N ILE A 594 -10.34 26.38 7.06
CA ILE A 594 -11.01 26.28 5.76
C ILE A 594 -10.12 26.86 4.65
N LEU A 595 -9.57 28.04 4.86
CA LEU A 595 -8.68 28.71 3.91
C LEU A 595 -7.27 28.07 3.87
N GLY A 596 -6.87 27.41 4.95
CA GLY A 596 -5.65 26.59 5.05
C GLY A 596 -5.73 25.25 4.30
N PHE A 597 -6.84 24.96 3.62
CA PHE A 597 -7.02 23.72 2.83
C PHE A 597 -5.88 23.44 1.84
N PRO A 598 -5.23 24.40 1.16
CA PRO A 598 -4.07 24.11 0.30
C PRO A 598 -2.89 23.51 1.05
N ALA A 599 -2.59 24.08 2.22
CA ALA A 599 -1.42 23.72 3.03
C ALA A 599 -1.69 24.08 4.50
N ASN A 600 -1.56 23.11 5.40
CA ASN A 600 -1.86 23.30 6.82
C ASN A 600 -0.92 24.31 7.51
N GLU A 601 0.22 24.59 6.92
CA GLU A 601 1.24 25.53 7.41
C GLU A 601 0.79 26.98 7.39
N ILE A 602 -0.20 27.34 6.54
CA ILE A 602 -0.69 28.71 6.44
C ILE A 602 -1.83 29.04 7.41
N VAL A 603 -2.29 28.09 8.21
CA VAL A 603 -3.41 28.28 9.15
C VAL A 603 -3.12 29.39 10.16
N ILE A 604 -1.96 29.38 10.84
CA ILE A 604 -1.57 30.42 11.79
C ILE A 604 -1.35 31.78 11.10
N PRO A 605 -0.63 31.89 9.98
CA PRO A 605 -0.55 33.15 9.22
C PRO A 605 -1.90 33.75 8.81
N ILE A 606 -2.87 32.92 8.41
CA ILE A 606 -4.23 33.39 8.09
C ILE A 606 -4.94 33.87 9.35
N ALA A 607 -4.80 33.20 10.48
CA ALA A 607 -5.38 33.65 11.74
C ALA A 607 -4.81 35.02 12.16
N ILE A 608 -3.48 35.18 12.11
CA ILE A 608 -2.81 36.46 12.39
C ILE A 608 -3.35 37.57 11.47
N MET A 609 -3.36 37.34 10.16
CA MET A 609 -3.85 38.26 9.16
C MET A 609 -5.30 38.69 9.42
N THR A 610 -6.15 37.73 9.83
CA THR A 610 -7.57 38.01 10.10
C THR A 610 -7.78 38.80 11.40
N TYR A 611 -7.04 38.48 12.47
CA TYR A 611 -7.10 39.23 13.74
C TYR A 611 -6.58 40.65 13.60
N MET A 612 -5.46 40.85 12.89
CA MET A 612 -4.84 42.13 12.66
C MET A 612 -5.49 42.93 11.52
N GLN A 613 -6.40 42.31 10.78
CA GLN A 613 -7.03 42.87 9.56
C GLN A 613 -6.00 43.34 8.52
N GLU A 614 -4.90 42.59 8.40
CA GLU A 614 -3.88 42.88 7.40
C GLU A 614 -4.27 42.42 6.00
N SER A 615 -3.70 43.05 4.98
CA SER A 615 -3.98 42.78 3.56
C SER A 615 -3.16 41.60 3.00
N MET A 616 -2.22 41.05 3.77
CA MET A 616 -1.30 40.00 3.31
C MET A 616 -0.88 39.06 4.45
N LEU A 617 -0.43 37.86 4.10
CA LEU A 617 0.08 36.90 5.07
C LEU A 617 1.32 37.42 5.81
N THR A 618 1.29 37.36 7.13
CA THR A 618 2.36 37.81 8.04
C THR A 618 2.71 36.78 9.07
N SER A 619 3.90 36.89 9.66
CA SER A 619 4.33 36.08 10.81
C SER A 619 4.69 36.98 11.98
N LEU A 620 4.38 36.53 13.18
CA LEU A 620 4.76 37.19 14.42
C LEU A 620 5.73 36.30 15.22
N ASP A 621 6.55 36.90 16.05
CA ASP A 621 7.31 36.15 17.05
C ASP A 621 6.35 35.56 18.12
N ILE A 622 6.80 34.55 18.85
CA ILE A 622 5.97 33.80 19.79
C ILE A 622 5.36 34.69 20.89
N SER A 623 6.12 35.71 21.33
CA SER A 623 5.67 36.63 22.37
C SER A 623 4.53 37.57 21.88
N SER A 624 4.69 38.17 20.72
CA SER A 624 3.67 39.02 20.11
C SER A 624 2.42 38.20 19.70
N LEU A 625 2.63 36.99 19.19
CA LEU A 625 1.52 36.07 18.88
C LEU A 625 0.73 35.69 20.13
N LYS A 626 1.40 35.43 21.26
CA LYS A 626 0.77 35.15 22.54
C LYS A 626 -0.16 36.26 22.98
N LEU A 627 0.33 37.51 22.94
CA LEU A 627 -0.47 38.71 23.27
C LEU A 627 -1.68 38.82 22.35
N LEU A 628 -1.46 38.74 21.03
CA LEU A 628 -2.55 38.82 20.04
C LEU A 628 -3.67 37.78 20.30
N LEU A 629 -3.30 36.53 20.62
CA LEU A 629 -4.27 35.47 20.87
C LEU A 629 -5.03 35.70 22.18
N ILE A 630 -4.35 36.11 23.26
CA ILE A 630 -4.97 36.41 24.55
C ILE A 630 -5.91 37.59 24.46
N ASP A 631 -5.51 38.68 23.77
CA ASP A 631 -6.32 39.88 23.57
C ASP A 631 -7.60 39.59 22.75
N ASN A 632 -7.57 38.56 21.90
CA ASN A 632 -8.73 38.08 21.17
C ASN A 632 -9.51 36.96 21.92
N GLY A 633 -9.30 36.79 23.23
CA GLY A 633 -10.10 35.92 24.08
C GLY A 633 -9.72 34.46 24.09
N TRP A 634 -8.52 34.11 23.63
CA TRP A 634 -8.07 32.72 23.70
C TRP A 634 -7.80 32.27 25.12
N THR A 635 -8.33 31.12 25.45
CA THR A 635 -8.12 30.39 26.71
C THR A 635 -7.29 29.12 26.46
N ILE A 636 -6.86 28.46 27.54
CA ILE A 636 -6.22 27.15 27.47
C ILE A 636 -7.16 26.13 26.79
N ILE A 637 -8.47 26.27 27.00
CA ILE A 637 -9.48 25.40 26.40
C ILE A 637 -9.56 25.62 24.90
N THR A 638 -9.58 26.87 24.44
CA THR A 638 -9.56 27.23 23.02
C THR A 638 -8.30 26.69 22.35
N ALA A 639 -7.15 26.83 23.01
CA ALA A 639 -5.90 26.29 22.52
C ALA A 639 -5.92 24.74 22.41
N LEU A 640 -6.47 24.05 23.43
CA LEU A 640 -6.61 22.61 23.42
C LEU A 640 -7.58 22.15 22.32
N SER A 641 -8.74 22.77 22.18
CA SER A 641 -9.71 22.48 21.13
C SER A 641 -9.10 22.71 19.75
N THR A 642 -8.34 23.78 19.56
CA THR A 642 -7.62 24.06 18.30
C THR A 642 -6.56 23.00 17.99
N MET A 643 -5.82 22.53 18.99
CA MET A 643 -4.84 21.44 18.80
C MET A 643 -5.53 20.13 18.41
N ILE A 644 -6.65 19.77 19.06
CA ILE A 644 -7.43 18.57 18.72
C ILE A 644 -8.04 18.70 17.34
N PHE A 645 -8.58 19.85 16.98
CA PHE A 645 -9.11 20.09 15.64
C PHE A 645 -8.01 20.07 14.60
N CYS A 646 -6.84 20.65 14.88
CA CYS A 646 -5.65 20.56 14.02
C CYS A 646 -5.23 19.10 13.77
N LEU A 647 -5.36 18.23 14.78
CA LEU A 647 -5.04 16.82 14.64
C LEU A 647 -6.06 16.06 13.77
N PHE A 648 -7.36 16.40 13.87
CA PHE A 648 -8.46 15.64 13.27
C PHE A 648 -9.26 16.38 12.21
N HIS A 649 -8.84 17.56 11.74
CA HIS A 649 -9.52 18.22 10.64
C HIS A 649 -9.31 17.50 9.30
N PHE A 650 -10.01 17.94 8.28
CA PHE A 650 -9.92 17.39 6.92
C PHE A 650 -8.48 17.44 6.35
N PRO A 651 -8.15 16.51 5.41
CA PRO A 651 -6.83 16.48 4.77
C PRO A 651 -6.64 17.70 3.84
N CYS A 652 -5.40 18.11 3.65
CA CYS A 652 -5.07 19.21 2.72
C CYS A 652 -5.44 18.85 1.27
N GLY A 653 -5.60 19.87 0.42
CA GLY A 653 -6.01 19.71 -0.98
C GLY A 653 -5.14 18.76 -1.78
N THR A 654 -3.82 18.77 -1.57
CA THR A 654 -2.89 17.84 -2.18
C THR A 654 -3.20 16.38 -1.80
N THR A 655 -3.53 16.14 -0.54
CA THR A 655 -3.92 14.80 -0.06
C THR A 655 -5.27 14.38 -0.65
N CYS A 656 -6.26 15.27 -0.69
CA CYS A 656 -7.58 15.01 -1.29
C CYS A 656 -7.46 14.62 -2.77
N LEU A 657 -6.68 15.35 -3.57
CA LEU A 657 -6.42 15.01 -4.97
C LEU A 657 -5.70 13.66 -5.12
N THR A 658 -4.81 13.35 -4.18
CA THR A 658 -4.11 12.06 -4.16
C THR A 658 -5.08 10.92 -3.84
N ILE A 659 -5.94 11.09 -2.84
CA ILE A 659 -6.99 10.10 -2.48
C ILE A 659 -7.91 9.84 -3.66
N LYS A 660 -8.39 10.89 -4.36
CA LYS A 660 -9.21 10.75 -5.57
C LYS A 660 -8.50 9.91 -6.63
N LYS A 661 -7.19 10.15 -6.84
CA LYS A 661 -6.41 9.42 -7.84
C LYS A 661 -6.17 7.96 -7.44
N GLU A 662 -5.79 7.69 -6.19
CA GLU A 662 -5.46 6.34 -5.72
C GLU A 662 -6.70 5.46 -5.49
N SER A 663 -7.81 6.04 -5.06
CA SER A 663 -9.08 5.31 -4.87
C SER A 663 -9.92 5.19 -6.14
N GLY A 664 -9.65 6.03 -7.17
CA GLY A 664 -10.45 6.12 -8.39
C GLY A 664 -11.88 6.66 -8.19
N SER A 665 -12.20 7.23 -7.01
CA SER A 665 -13.56 7.64 -6.66
C SER A 665 -13.63 8.93 -5.85
N ILE A 666 -14.53 9.83 -6.26
CA ILE A 666 -14.84 11.06 -5.52
C ILE A 666 -15.51 10.74 -4.17
N LYS A 667 -16.29 9.66 -4.08
CA LYS A 667 -16.98 9.26 -2.83
C LYS A 667 -15.98 9.01 -1.69
N TRP A 668 -14.88 8.32 -1.95
CA TRP A 668 -13.84 8.07 -0.95
C TRP A 668 -13.07 9.34 -0.57
N MET A 669 -12.86 10.25 -1.52
CA MET A 669 -12.30 11.56 -1.22
C MET A 669 -13.21 12.36 -0.29
N ILE A 670 -14.50 12.43 -0.56
CA ILE A 670 -15.47 13.14 0.29
C ILE A 670 -15.54 12.49 1.69
N LEU A 671 -15.56 11.16 1.76
CA LEU A 671 -15.55 10.46 3.05
C LEU A 671 -14.28 10.75 3.86
N SER A 672 -13.12 10.88 3.19
CA SER A 672 -11.86 11.25 3.86
C SER A 672 -11.84 12.70 4.40
N ILE A 673 -12.70 13.56 3.91
CA ILE A 673 -12.91 14.91 4.45
C ILE A 673 -13.88 14.87 5.64
N ILE A 674 -15.03 14.23 5.46
CA ILE A 674 -16.12 14.23 6.43
C ILE A 674 -15.75 13.48 7.70
N LEU A 675 -15.16 12.28 7.56
CA LEU A 675 -14.90 11.38 8.69
C LEU A 675 -13.99 12.00 9.77
N PRO A 676 -12.78 12.48 9.46
CA PRO A 676 -11.92 13.10 10.47
C PRO A 676 -12.51 14.41 11.00
N THR A 677 -13.18 15.21 10.17
CA THR A 677 -13.80 16.48 10.59
C THR A 677 -14.89 16.25 11.63
N ILE A 678 -15.79 15.29 11.41
CA ILE A 678 -16.83 14.94 12.39
C ILE A 678 -16.20 14.47 13.70
N ILE A 679 -15.18 13.61 13.64
CA ILE A 679 -14.50 13.13 14.84
C ILE A 679 -13.82 14.29 15.59
N GLY A 680 -13.13 15.17 14.85
CA GLY A 680 -12.49 16.36 15.42
C GLY A 680 -13.48 17.29 16.13
N LEU A 681 -14.55 17.66 15.43
CA LEU A 681 -15.60 18.50 16.01
C LEU A 681 -16.30 17.85 17.21
N THR A 682 -16.56 16.55 17.16
CA THR A 682 -17.15 15.82 18.31
C THR A 682 -16.24 15.86 19.54
N LEU A 683 -14.93 15.66 19.36
CA LEU A 683 -13.98 15.74 20.47
C LEU A 683 -13.87 17.16 21.02
N CYS A 684 -13.84 18.17 20.16
CA CYS A 684 -13.84 19.58 20.57
C CYS A 684 -15.12 19.95 21.35
N PHE A 685 -16.28 19.46 20.90
CA PHE A 685 -17.56 19.65 21.60
C PHE A 685 -17.54 19.02 23.00
N ILE A 686 -17.01 17.79 23.13
CA ILE A 686 -16.87 17.13 24.43
C ILE A 686 -15.96 17.95 25.36
N ILE A 687 -14.81 18.44 24.87
CA ILE A 687 -13.89 19.28 25.65
C ILE A 687 -14.57 20.56 26.11
N ASN A 688 -15.29 21.21 25.19
CA ASN A 688 -16.02 22.44 25.51
C ASN A 688 -17.09 22.23 26.58
N ILE A 689 -17.88 21.15 26.49
CA ILE A 689 -18.86 20.83 27.53
C ILE A 689 -18.20 20.54 28.89
N LEU A 690 -17.12 19.74 28.87
CA LEU A 690 -16.41 19.44 30.11
C LEU A 690 -15.86 20.69 30.78
N SER A 691 -15.48 21.70 30.01
CA SER A 691 -15.00 22.99 30.56
C SER A 691 -16.07 23.84 31.22
N TYR A 692 -17.36 23.63 30.95
CA TYR A 692 -18.47 24.26 31.64
C TYR A 692 -18.85 23.53 32.93
N ILE A 693 -18.40 22.28 33.10
CA ILE A 693 -18.73 21.44 34.28
C ILE A 693 -17.64 21.55 35.34
N ILE A 694 -16.39 21.78 34.92
CA ILE A 694 -15.23 21.98 35.80
C ILE A 694 -15.04 23.46 36.08
#